data_5cd0e653a001c2daedcf328b9f4b05eb
#
_entry.id   5cd0e653a001c2daedcf328b9f4b05eb
#
_cell.length_a   1.000
_cell.length_b   1.000
_cell.length_c   1.000
_cell.angle_alpha   90.00
_cell.angle_beta   90.00
_cell.angle_gamma   90.00
#
_symmetry.space_group_name_H-M   'P 1'
#
loop_
_entity.id
_entity.type
_entity.pdbx_description
1 polymer ?
#
loop_
_entity_poly.entity_id
_entity_poly.type
_entity_poly.pdbx_seq_one_letter_code
_entity_poly.pdbx_strand_id
1 'polypeptide(L)'
;MERLPSWMEVVKPDPIVLSERLEESLFAADLYSVLKGTAPREYQDPRRFAEQTYPTEGMVQLISDVVRRLSGKGSSNPVIQIQTPFGGGKTHTLIALYHLVKHGREIRNSLLGEMVFEKVGISSFPEAKVAVFVGTVPNPEESPTPWGEIARQLGRYDVVRRADEGRYSPGRELLEKVIGNEPTLILMDEVAEFAAKCGQDYYTQFLAFCQELTETVNSLKRCCLVVTLPSSAPYGERGERALRDLLQIFGRMQAIYEPVRGMEIYEIIRKRLFEMDNDWEEDAYRIVDEYISAYRQWSAPEWAQSEEYRERMLRAFPFHPLLIDWLMERWGSFPTFQRTRGALRFLGHIVQDIWRKYEKEPQKAPPLIQPSHVNLTKPEIAGELMKHIDPGHRAVIHADIQERAPRIDSGMGDWSQYRVATGLATSIFLASFTAAEERQPGATLSELRIAVWQPGLEPAVITEAMNLLDRTLLYLHEENELYRFSLQPSLVRLKIDFIERVPDDEIRKELERRLKGLVKDSDDWQVRITDKAEDVPDTRDLQMVVLPPETPIEEATQKVQKIFETKGANPRIYRNALVVVAADRNGKESAERQVKEFLALKRIESSEERKRLSQRDQQRLKEDKDNADKESSRELCNAYRIVFKQTAEGLERLDMGTMSIGESLNLVKRVQDFLHRQDLLMTEKVNPAQVKELIGDAKEKALEDIWQDYGKFPRLPILLNRGVLAEAVRMGVRQKLFAVRIDDREYYGEELPSGSDWVKYAVLLSEPTGKSEVPQHIRPIVTTLVGTVGVEDILGALQGTSEARVKEIYDRIWSQKRSEFRSEAEFREAFRNAIERGRDQGLWELRIGKTPVVGEGIDMSTLLDRGTIHLKKAPVVPPGVPQPKVISVRLVIPSEKFGTFARSMANLHQLQLVGDHVEISFKTPPLRDEQRRQLKNALQETISQIGGEIQEPTEWK
;
A
#
# COMPACT_ATOMS: atom_id res chain seq x y z
N MET A 1 -32.53 -11.92 -7.58
CA MET A 1 -32.02 -11.58 -8.91
C MET A 1 -31.77 -12.89 -9.66
N GLU A 2 -32.24 -12.98 -10.90
CA GLU A 2 -31.95 -14.11 -11.77
C GLU A 2 -30.44 -14.18 -12.01
N ARG A 3 -29.84 -15.35 -11.93
CA ARG A 3 -28.40 -15.53 -12.13
C ARG A 3 -28.01 -15.06 -13.53
N LEU A 4 -26.94 -14.28 -13.64
CA LEU A 4 -26.38 -13.96 -14.95
C LEU A 4 -25.80 -15.22 -15.59
N PRO A 5 -25.98 -15.41 -16.90
CA PRO A 5 -25.32 -16.53 -17.59
C PRO A 5 -23.81 -16.31 -17.61
N SER A 6 -23.06 -17.39 -17.63
CA SER A 6 -21.62 -17.33 -17.90
C SER A 6 -21.40 -17.16 -19.42
N TRP A 7 -20.24 -16.65 -19.81
CA TRP A 7 -19.91 -16.55 -21.22
C TRP A 7 -19.99 -17.89 -21.97
N MET A 8 -19.72 -19.01 -21.24
CA MET A 8 -19.77 -20.36 -21.82
C MET A 8 -21.20 -20.87 -22.11
N GLU A 9 -22.19 -20.27 -21.48
CA GLU A 9 -23.61 -20.55 -21.74
C GLU A 9 -24.13 -19.73 -22.94
N VAL A 10 -23.45 -18.64 -23.31
CA VAL A 10 -23.85 -17.67 -24.36
C VAL A 10 -23.16 -17.94 -25.69
N VAL A 11 -21.84 -18.23 -25.67
CA VAL A 11 -21.04 -18.47 -26.88
C VAL A 11 -20.17 -19.70 -26.74
N LYS A 12 -19.82 -20.30 -27.88
CA LYS A 12 -18.93 -21.46 -27.94
C LYS A 12 -17.61 -21.07 -28.59
N PRO A 13 -16.47 -21.56 -28.09
CA PRO A 13 -15.21 -21.41 -28.80
C PRO A 13 -15.25 -22.10 -30.15
N ASP A 14 -14.63 -21.51 -31.17
CA ASP A 14 -14.40 -22.19 -32.44
C ASP A 14 -13.64 -23.51 -32.21
N PRO A 15 -14.01 -24.62 -32.87
CA PRO A 15 -13.36 -25.93 -32.67
C PRO A 15 -11.83 -25.91 -32.79
N ILE A 16 -11.30 -24.97 -33.55
CA ILE A 16 -9.85 -24.80 -33.73
C ILE A 16 -9.18 -24.35 -32.43
N VAL A 17 -9.86 -23.49 -31.62
CA VAL A 17 -9.38 -23.01 -30.31
C VAL A 17 -9.35 -24.16 -29.30
N LEU A 18 -10.24 -25.13 -29.46
CA LEU A 18 -10.33 -26.31 -28.59
C LEU A 18 -9.39 -27.46 -28.99
N SER A 19 -8.63 -27.33 -30.09
CA SER A 19 -7.66 -28.31 -30.54
C SER A 19 -6.60 -28.62 -29.47
N GLU A 20 -5.97 -29.80 -29.48
CA GLU A 20 -4.95 -30.15 -28.48
C GLU A 20 -3.75 -29.21 -28.45
N ARG A 21 -3.38 -28.68 -29.64
CA ARG A 21 -2.30 -27.70 -29.81
C ARG A 21 -2.77 -26.55 -30.65
N LEU A 22 -2.74 -25.35 -30.09
CA LEU A 22 -2.92 -24.10 -30.83
C LEU A 22 -1.61 -23.78 -31.57
N GLU A 23 -1.50 -24.30 -32.79
CA GLU A 23 -0.34 -24.04 -33.64
C GLU A 23 -0.30 -22.58 -34.09
N GLU A 24 0.88 -22.02 -34.18
CA GLU A 24 1.10 -20.65 -34.63
C GLU A 24 0.56 -20.41 -36.06
N SER A 25 0.62 -21.45 -36.90
CA SER A 25 0.09 -21.45 -38.29
C SER A 25 -1.39 -21.15 -38.38
N LEU A 26 -2.19 -21.47 -37.36
CA LEU A 26 -3.65 -21.26 -37.33
C LEU A 26 -4.02 -19.78 -37.24
N PHE A 27 -3.14 -18.92 -36.74
CA PHE A 27 -3.30 -17.47 -36.64
C PHE A 27 -2.40 -16.70 -37.61
N ALA A 28 -1.61 -17.42 -38.43
CA ALA A 28 -0.67 -16.87 -39.38
C ALA A 28 -1.21 -16.97 -40.77
N ALA A 29 -1.75 -15.87 -41.29
CA ALA A 29 -2.06 -15.79 -42.73
C ALA A 29 -0.77 -15.91 -43.55
N ASP A 30 -0.70 -16.88 -44.45
CA ASP A 30 0.38 -17.09 -45.39
C ASP A 30 -0.17 -17.27 -46.82
N LEU A 31 0.00 -16.22 -47.61
CA LEU A 31 -0.52 -16.18 -48.97
C LEU A 31 0.17 -17.20 -49.89
N TYR A 32 1.47 -17.54 -49.63
CA TYR A 32 2.17 -18.53 -50.42
C TYR A 32 1.65 -19.93 -50.16
N SER A 33 1.39 -20.30 -48.92
CA SER A 33 0.80 -21.59 -48.56
C SER A 33 -0.62 -21.73 -49.18
N VAL A 34 -1.42 -20.66 -49.20
CA VAL A 34 -2.73 -20.66 -49.90
C VAL A 34 -2.55 -20.90 -51.41
N LEU A 35 -1.57 -20.24 -52.02
CA LEU A 35 -1.29 -20.43 -53.46
C LEU A 35 -0.85 -21.88 -53.78
N LYS A 36 -0.10 -22.53 -52.88
CA LYS A 36 0.38 -23.90 -53.03
C LYS A 36 -0.63 -24.97 -52.60
N GLY A 37 -1.75 -24.60 -52.00
CA GLY A 37 -2.73 -25.55 -51.50
C GLY A 37 -2.32 -26.27 -50.21
N THR A 38 -1.38 -25.71 -49.44
CA THR A 38 -0.83 -26.29 -48.20
C THR A 38 -1.20 -25.50 -46.96
N ALA A 39 -1.98 -24.43 -47.10
CA ALA A 39 -2.44 -23.64 -45.96
C ALA A 39 -3.42 -24.40 -45.07
N PRO A 40 -3.52 -24.06 -43.80
CA PRO A 40 -4.61 -24.54 -42.94
C PRO A 40 -5.96 -24.29 -43.58
N ARG A 41 -6.96 -25.16 -43.30
CA ARG A 41 -8.29 -25.14 -43.92
C ARG A 41 -8.97 -23.78 -43.79
N GLU A 42 -8.75 -23.08 -42.69
CA GLU A 42 -9.29 -21.75 -42.38
C GLU A 42 -8.83 -20.68 -43.36
N TYR A 43 -7.69 -20.87 -43.99
CA TYR A 43 -7.15 -19.98 -45.04
C TYR A 43 -7.29 -20.56 -46.44
N GLN A 44 -7.33 -21.90 -46.55
CA GLN A 44 -7.38 -22.58 -47.84
C GLN A 44 -8.79 -22.64 -48.43
N ASP A 45 -9.82 -22.92 -47.61
CA ASP A 45 -11.22 -23.03 -48.00
C ASP A 45 -11.84 -21.62 -48.10
N PRO A 46 -12.28 -21.17 -49.31
CA PRO A 46 -12.80 -19.81 -49.53
C PRO A 46 -14.05 -19.51 -48.67
N ARG A 47 -14.93 -20.51 -48.45
CA ARG A 47 -16.16 -20.30 -47.67
C ARG A 47 -15.82 -20.12 -46.19
N ARG A 48 -15.04 -21.06 -45.64
CA ARG A 48 -14.63 -20.99 -44.26
C ARG A 48 -13.81 -19.72 -43.95
N PHE A 49 -12.92 -19.36 -44.86
CA PHE A 49 -12.15 -18.11 -44.74
C PHE A 49 -13.09 -16.89 -44.68
N ALA A 50 -14.10 -16.82 -45.57
CA ALA A 50 -15.04 -15.71 -45.61
C ALA A 50 -15.97 -15.68 -44.37
N GLU A 51 -16.39 -16.85 -43.86
CA GLU A 51 -17.17 -16.98 -42.63
C GLU A 51 -16.41 -16.50 -41.38
N GLN A 52 -15.12 -16.78 -41.31
CA GLN A 52 -14.26 -16.39 -40.19
C GLN A 52 -13.61 -14.99 -40.31
N THR A 53 -13.81 -14.33 -41.47
CA THR A 53 -13.30 -13.00 -41.73
C THR A 53 -14.34 -11.95 -41.31
N TYR A 54 -13.95 -11.04 -40.42
CA TYR A 54 -14.74 -9.83 -40.17
C TYR A 54 -14.43 -8.78 -41.25
N PRO A 55 -15.42 -8.32 -42.02
CA PRO A 55 -15.22 -7.36 -43.10
C PRO A 55 -15.06 -5.93 -42.54
N THR A 56 -13.85 -5.56 -42.18
CA THR A 56 -13.55 -4.20 -41.68
C THR A 56 -13.83 -3.17 -42.78
N GLU A 57 -14.13 -1.92 -42.38
CA GLU A 57 -14.38 -0.83 -43.29
C GLU A 57 -13.23 -0.61 -44.28
N GLY A 58 -11.99 -0.65 -43.76
CA GLY A 58 -10.77 -0.51 -44.54
C GLY A 58 -10.62 -1.64 -45.57
N MET A 59 -10.88 -2.89 -45.17
CA MET A 59 -10.83 -4.06 -46.08
C MET A 59 -11.91 -3.98 -47.15
N VAL A 60 -13.15 -3.71 -46.78
CA VAL A 60 -14.27 -3.58 -47.73
C VAL A 60 -14.02 -2.45 -48.75
N GLN A 61 -13.50 -1.30 -48.30
CA GLN A 61 -13.17 -0.19 -49.18
C GLN A 61 -12.10 -0.58 -50.19
N LEU A 62 -10.97 -1.17 -49.70
CA LEU A 62 -9.88 -1.62 -50.56
C LEU A 62 -10.37 -2.64 -51.60
N ILE A 63 -11.07 -3.69 -51.14
CA ILE A 63 -11.60 -4.73 -52.04
C ILE A 63 -12.57 -4.14 -53.05
N SER A 64 -13.45 -3.22 -52.65
CA SER A 64 -14.38 -2.53 -53.53
C SER A 64 -13.65 -1.75 -54.66
N ASP A 65 -12.55 -1.07 -54.31
CA ASP A 65 -11.74 -0.34 -55.31
C ASP A 65 -11.04 -1.27 -56.29
N VAL A 66 -10.49 -2.42 -55.80
CA VAL A 66 -9.95 -3.46 -56.68
C VAL A 66 -11.02 -4.01 -57.64
N VAL A 67 -12.18 -4.36 -57.12
CA VAL A 67 -13.30 -4.91 -57.91
C VAL A 67 -13.81 -3.92 -58.92
N ARG A 68 -13.94 -2.61 -58.60
CA ARG A 68 -14.29 -1.55 -59.58
C ARG A 68 -13.26 -1.48 -60.68
N ARG A 69 -11.97 -1.53 -60.34
CA ARG A 69 -10.89 -1.48 -61.35
C ARG A 69 -10.93 -2.66 -62.28
N LEU A 70 -11.01 -3.88 -61.75
CA LEU A 70 -11.08 -5.10 -62.58
C LEU A 70 -12.35 -5.17 -63.45
N SER A 71 -13.46 -4.63 -62.95
CA SER A 71 -14.72 -4.55 -63.69
C SER A 71 -14.75 -3.45 -64.75
N GLY A 72 -13.78 -2.56 -64.77
CA GLY A 72 -13.76 -1.39 -65.64
C GLY A 72 -14.85 -0.36 -65.30
N LYS A 73 -15.43 -0.38 -64.14
CA LYS A 73 -16.49 0.53 -63.70
C LYS A 73 -15.88 1.68 -62.84
N GLY A 74 -15.89 2.87 -63.45
CA GLY A 74 -15.45 4.09 -62.74
C GLY A 74 -13.93 4.28 -62.61
N SER A 75 -13.53 5.38 -61.98
CA SER A 75 -12.12 5.70 -61.72
C SER A 75 -11.74 5.11 -60.38
N SER A 76 -10.76 4.21 -60.36
CA SER A 76 -10.18 3.62 -59.16
C SER A 76 -8.66 3.55 -59.25
N ASN A 77 -7.98 3.56 -58.13
CA ASN A 77 -6.52 3.53 -58.10
C ASN A 77 -5.98 2.23 -58.69
N PRO A 78 -5.05 2.30 -59.63
CA PRO A 78 -4.42 1.12 -60.23
C PRO A 78 -3.43 0.44 -59.32
N VAL A 79 -2.77 1.20 -58.48
CA VAL A 79 -1.79 0.71 -57.49
C VAL A 79 -2.30 1.03 -56.09
N ILE A 80 -2.41 0.02 -55.28
CA ILE A 80 -2.90 0.10 -53.92
C ILE A 80 -1.77 -0.39 -52.99
N GLN A 81 -1.43 0.43 -52.00
CA GLN A 81 -0.49 0.07 -50.96
C GLN A 81 -1.25 -0.22 -49.69
N ILE A 82 -0.98 -1.35 -49.06
CA ILE A 82 -1.42 -1.67 -47.71
C ILE A 82 -0.24 -1.43 -46.77
N GLN A 83 -0.38 -0.46 -45.88
CA GLN A 83 0.68 -0.13 -44.90
C GLN A 83 0.13 -0.20 -43.50
N THR A 84 0.63 -1.14 -42.69
CA THR A 84 0.30 -1.29 -41.28
C THR A 84 1.51 -1.81 -40.54
N PRO A 85 1.53 -1.67 -39.22
CA PRO A 85 2.46 -2.44 -38.40
C PRO A 85 2.33 -3.96 -38.62
N PHE A 86 3.34 -4.72 -38.21
CA PHE A 86 3.25 -6.17 -38.25
C PHE A 86 2.01 -6.70 -37.53
N GLY A 87 1.34 -7.70 -38.10
CA GLY A 87 0.10 -8.27 -37.54
C GLY A 87 -1.17 -7.44 -37.83
N GLY A 88 -1.10 -6.36 -38.62
CA GLY A 88 -2.25 -5.49 -38.93
C GLY A 88 -3.18 -5.97 -40.05
N GLY A 89 -3.21 -7.27 -40.40
CA GLY A 89 -4.15 -7.84 -41.36
C GLY A 89 -3.77 -7.69 -42.85
N LYS A 90 -2.54 -7.28 -43.19
CA LYS A 90 -2.08 -7.10 -44.60
C LYS A 90 -2.28 -8.37 -45.43
N THR A 91 -1.60 -9.45 -45.07
CA THR A 91 -1.65 -10.74 -45.78
C THR A 91 -3.05 -11.33 -45.76
N HIS A 92 -3.82 -11.16 -44.68
CA HIS A 92 -5.23 -11.57 -44.61
C HIS A 92 -6.08 -10.88 -45.65
N THR A 93 -5.88 -9.57 -45.87
CA THR A 93 -6.57 -8.81 -46.94
C THR A 93 -6.18 -9.29 -48.32
N LEU A 94 -4.90 -9.65 -48.54
CA LEU A 94 -4.48 -10.22 -49.85
C LEU A 94 -5.09 -11.60 -50.08
N ILE A 95 -5.23 -12.45 -49.06
CA ILE A 95 -5.93 -13.72 -49.16
C ILE A 95 -7.42 -13.51 -49.49
N ALA A 96 -8.07 -12.52 -48.86
CA ALA A 96 -9.44 -12.13 -49.20
C ALA A 96 -9.61 -11.74 -50.67
N LEU A 97 -8.71 -10.90 -51.19
CA LEU A 97 -8.68 -10.54 -52.61
C LEU A 97 -8.44 -11.75 -53.51
N TYR A 98 -7.51 -12.63 -53.15
CA TYR A 98 -7.24 -13.84 -53.90
C TYR A 98 -8.49 -14.73 -54.01
N HIS A 99 -9.15 -15.00 -52.91
CA HIS A 99 -10.35 -15.82 -52.87
C HIS A 99 -11.53 -15.14 -53.60
N LEU A 100 -11.73 -13.83 -53.42
CA LEU A 100 -12.80 -13.11 -54.11
C LEU A 100 -12.67 -13.17 -55.62
N VAL A 101 -11.44 -13.05 -56.15
CA VAL A 101 -11.22 -13.07 -57.59
C VAL A 101 -11.24 -14.52 -58.15
N LYS A 102 -10.72 -15.51 -57.42
CA LYS A 102 -10.67 -16.91 -57.87
C LYS A 102 -11.96 -17.68 -57.55
N HIS A 103 -12.61 -17.40 -56.44
CA HIS A 103 -13.70 -18.18 -55.87
C HIS A 103 -14.94 -17.32 -55.55
N GLY A 104 -15.11 -16.18 -56.25
CA GLY A 104 -16.13 -15.20 -55.93
C GLY A 104 -17.55 -15.74 -55.88
N ARG A 105 -17.87 -16.81 -56.64
CA ARG A 105 -19.18 -17.48 -56.59
C ARG A 105 -19.44 -18.16 -55.23
N GLU A 106 -18.38 -18.70 -54.62
CA GLU A 106 -18.48 -19.46 -53.35
C GLU A 106 -18.64 -18.55 -52.13
N ILE A 107 -18.13 -17.35 -52.22
CA ILE A 107 -18.16 -16.39 -51.10
C ILE A 107 -19.17 -15.24 -51.29
N ARG A 108 -19.96 -15.30 -52.34
CA ARG A 108 -20.95 -14.27 -52.67
C ARG A 108 -21.90 -13.95 -51.52
N ASN A 109 -22.38 -14.99 -50.86
CA ASN A 109 -23.38 -14.88 -49.78
C ASN A 109 -22.75 -14.75 -48.41
N SER A 110 -21.44 -14.54 -48.29
CA SER A 110 -20.78 -14.17 -47.04
C SER A 110 -20.97 -12.69 -46.78
N LEU A 111 -20.89 -12.28 -45.50
CA LEU A 111 -20.98 -10.88 -45.11
C LEU A 111 -20.00 -9.99 -45.90
N LEU A 112 -18.75 -10.48 -46.07
CA LEU A 112 -17.73 -9.79 -46.88
C LEU A 112 -18.17 -9.62 -48.34
N GLY A 113 -18.70 -10.70 -48.96
CA GLY A 113 -19.20 -10.68 -50.32
C GLY A 113 -20.35 -9.70 -50.49
N GLU A 114 -21.36 -9.76 -49.65
CA GLU A 114 -22.54 -8.88 -49.67
C GLU A 114 -22.16 -7.41 -49.53
N MET A 115 -21.33 -7.04 -48.57
CA MET A 115 -20.88 -5.66 -48.36
C MET A 115 -20.13 -5.10 -49.57
N VAL A 116 -19.29 -5.92 -50.22
CA VAL A 116 -18.58 -5.50 -51.44
C VAL A 116 -19.54 -5.38 -52.63
N PHE A 117 -20.52 -6.31 -52.81
CA PHE A 117 -21.52 -6.24 -53.86
C PHE A 117 -22.38 -4.98 -53.74
N GLU A 118 -22.84 -4.68 -52.52
CA GLU A 118 -23.65 -3.49 -52.27
C GLU A 118 -22.86 -2.22 -52.60
N LYS A 119 -21.60 -2.13 -52.08
CA LYS A 119 -20.75 -0.95 -52.23
C LYS A 119 -20.31 -0.69 -53.67
N VAL A 120 -20.15 -1.72 -54.49
CA VAL A 120 -19.73 -1.60 -55.91
C VAL A 120 -20.88 -1.57 -56.86
N GLY A 121 -22.05 -2.05 -56.51
CA GLY A 121 -23.23 -2.17 -57.37
C GLY A 121 -23.01 -3.15 -58.53
N ILE A 122 -22.47 -4.33 -58.24
CA ILE A 122 -22.24 -5.41 -59.22
C ILE A 122 -23.11 -6.62 -58.90
N SER A 123 -23.38 -7.43 -59.89
CA SER A 123 -24.14 -8.70 -59.77
C SER A 123 -23.24 -9.95 -59.66
N SER A 124 -21.98 -9.84 -60.07
CA SER A 124 -20.99 -10.90 -59.97
C SER A 124 -19.58 -10.30 -59.85
N PHE A 125 -18.65 -11.02 -59.16
CA PHE A 125 -17.24 -10.64 -59.16
C PHE A 125 -16.65 -10.79 -60.59
N PRO A 126 -15.72 -9.89 -60.98
CA PRO A 126 -15.05 -9.99 -62.28
C PRO A 126 -14.15 -11.23 -62.32
N GLU A 127 -14.25 -12.01 -63.39
CA GLU A 127 -13.26 -13.06 -63.64
C GLU A 127 -11.96 -12.38 -64.08
N ALA A 128 -10.88 -12.63 -63.35
CA ALA A 128 -9.57 -12.02 -63.57
C ALA A 128 -8.44 -13.04 -63.36
N LYS A 129 -7.35 -12.84 -64.08
CA LYS A 129 -6.09 -13.53 -63.81
C LYS A 129 -5.50 -12.97 -62.52
N VAL A 130 -4.91 -13.85 -61.70
CA VAL A 130 -4.22 -13.45 -60.47
C VAL A 130 -2.79 -13.92 -60.55
N ALA A 131 -1.86 -13.02 -60.26
CA ALA A 131 -0.46 -13.34 -60.04
C ALA A 131 -0.05 -12.91 -58.64
N VAL A 132 0.69 -13.77 -57.92
CA VAL A 132 1.07 -13.59 -56.55
C VAL A 132 2.59 -13.69 -56.42
N PHE A 133 3.19 -12.69 -55.76
CA PHE A 133 4.61 -12.72 -55.34
C PHE A 133 4.69 -12.48 -53.83
N VAL A 134 5.42 -13.40 -53.15
CA VAL A 134 5.63 -13.29 -51.67
C VAL A 134 7.15 -13.20 -51.44
N GLY A 135 7.60 -12.05 -50.99
CA GLY A 135 9.03 -11.69 -50.87
C GLY A 135 9.84 -12.47 -49.86
N THR A 136 9.18 -13.12 -48.90
CA THR A 136 9.83 -13.95 -47.89
C THR A 136 10.35 -15.29 -48.41
N VAL A 137 9.71 -15.81 -49.50
CA VAL A 137 9.92 -17.17 -49.98
C VAL A 137 11.13 -17.31 -50.89
N PRO A 138 11.32 -16.47 -51.92
CA PRO A 138 12.42 -16.69 -52.86
C PRO A 138 13.80 -16.30 -52.31
N ASN A 139 14.78 -17.13 -52.63
CA ASN A 139 16.17 -16.71 -52.54
C ASN A 139 16.50 -15.77 -53.72
N PRO A 140 16.87 -14.51 -53.51
CA PRO A 140 17.16 -13.57 -54.56
C PRO A 140 18.24 -14.03 -55.54
N GLU A 141 19.11 -14.93 -55.15
CA GLU A 141 20.23 -15.42 -55.99
C GLU A 141 19.87 -16.64 -56.84
N GLU A 142 19.00 -17.51 -56.37
CA GLU A 142 18.76 -18.83 -56.97
C GLU A 142 17.31 -18.97 -57.55
N SER A 143 16.34 -18.28 -56.91
CA SER A 143 14.94 -18.40 -57.32
C SER A 143 14.66 -17.57 -58.56
N PRO A 144 13.53 -17.85 -59.29
CA PRO A 144 13.03 -16.97 -60.33
C PRO A 144 12.86 -15.54 -59.88
N THR A 145 13.03 -14.59 -60.77
CA THR A 145 12.80 -13.19 -60.45
C THR A 145 11.33 -12.90 -60.21
N PRO A 146 10.97 -11.80 -59.52
CA PRO A 146 9.57 -11.41 -59.36
C PRO A 146 8.81 -11.28 -60.66
N TRP A 147 9.44 -10.74 -61.68
CA TRP A 147 8.84 -10.64 -63.02
C TRP A 147 8.71 -12.00 -63.71
N GLY A 148 9.69 -12.87 -63.57
CA GLY A 148 9.65 -14.25 -64.05
C GLY A 148 8.50 -15.04 -63.41
N GLU A 149 8.35 -14.94 -62.08
CA GLU A 149 7.29 -15.62 -61.35
C GLU A 149 5.87 -15.10 -61.72
N ILE A 150 5.70 -13.79 -61.80
CA ILE A 150 4.45 -13.19 -62.23
C ILE A 150 4.10 -13.63 -63.67
N ALA A 151 5.08 -13.64 -64.61
CA ALA A 151 4.88 -14.04 -65.97
C ALA A 151 4.53 -15.54 -66.11
N ARG A 152 5.09 -16.41 -65.28
CA ARG A 152 4.74 -17.85 -65.23
C ARG A 152 3.29 -18.04 -64.78
N GLN A 153 2.87 -17.34 -63.73
CA GLN A 153 1.49 -17.43 -63.23
C GLN A 153 0.47 -16.88 -64.21
N LEU A 154 0.84 -15.88 -65.04
CA LEU A 154 0.01 -15.35 -66.09
C LEU A 154 0.07 -16.14 -67.40
N GLY A 155 0.91 -17.18 -67.48
CA GLY A 155 1.05 -18.04 -68.61
C GLY A 155 1.81 -17.40 -69.84
N ARG A 156 2.69 -16.44 -69.56
CA ARG A 156 3.43 -15.65 -70.57
C ARG A 156 4.95 -15.52 -70.26
N TYR A 157 5.55 -16.58 -69.65
CA TYR A 157 6.91 -16.60 -69.26
C TYR A 157 7.91 -16.33 -70.36
N ASP A 158 7.64 -16.87 -71.57
CA ASP A 158 8.56 -16.72 -72.67
C ASP A 158 8.84 -15.25 -73.05
N VAL A 159 7.94 -14.35 -72.77
CA VAL A 159 8.08 -12.91 -73.01
C VAL A 159 9.22 -12.30 -72.19
N VAL A 160 9.46 -12.79 -71.00
CA VAL A 160 10.48 -12.25 -70.03
C VAL A 160 11.61 -13.22 -69.73
N ARG A 161 11.64 -14.39 -70.41
CA ARG A 161 12.64 -15.44 -70.15
C ARG A 161 14.07 -14.88 -70.04
N ARG A 162 14.50 -14.10 -71.04
CA ARG A 162 15.83 -13.53 -71.10
C ARG A 162 16.11 -12.57 -69.93
N ALA A 163 15.11 -11.79 -69.56
CA ALA A 163 15.19 -10.85 -68.41
C ALA A 163 15.26 -11.60 -67.08
N ASP A 164 14.52 -12.71 -66.93
CA ASP A 164 14.53 -13.60 -65.76
C ASP A 164 15.89 -14.27 -65.62
N GLU A 165 16.38 -14.92 -66.68
CA GLU A 165 17.68 -15.58 -66.71
C GLU A 165 18.87 -14.59 -66.45
N GLY A 166 18.75 -13.39 -67.03
CA GLY A 166 19.76 -12.31 -66.88
C GLY A 166 19.62 -11.45 -65.61
N ARG A 167 18.59 -11.67 -64.82
CA ARG A 167 18.23 -10.91 -63.58
C ARG A 167 18.21 -9.39 -63.77
N TYR A 168 17.72 -8.92 -64.94
CA TYR A 168 17.50 -7.48 -65.16
C TYR A 168 16.02 -7.17 -65.40
N SER A 169 15.60 -5.93 -65.11
CA SER A 169 14.21 -5.49 -65.27
C SER A 169 13.80 -5.61 -66.73
N PRO A 170 12.61 -6.20 -67.02
CA PRO A 170 12.20 -6.48 -68.39
C PRO A 170 11.80 -5.22 -69.16
N GLY A 171 11.57 -4.11 -68.50
CA GLY A 171 11.06 -2.91 -69.12
C GLY A 171 9.56 -2.91 -69.29
N ARG A 172 8.97 -1.73 -69.45
CA ARG A 172 7.53 -1.51 -69.54
C ARG A 172 6.87 -2.24 -70.68
N GLU A 173 7.45 -2.24 -71.84
CA GLU A 173 6.87 -2.87 -73.05
C GLU A 173 6.66 -4.38 -72.87
N LEU A 174 7.63 -5.07 -72.25
CA LEU A 174 7.50 -6.50 -72.01
C LEU A 174 6.49 -6.78 -70.91
N LEU A 175 6.43 -5.93 -69.86
CA LEU A 175 5.42 -6.06 -68.80
C LEU A 175 3.99 -5.85 -69.37
N GLU A 176 3.77 -4.91 -70.27
CA GLU A 176 2.50 -4.76 -70.99
C GLU A 176 2.11 -6.03 -71.71
N LYS A 177 3.06 -6.70 -72.37
CA LYS A 177 2.82 -7.97 -73.06
C LYS A 177 2.54 -9.12 -72.07
N VAL A 178 3.21 -9.14 -70.94
CA VAL A 178 2.98 -10.13 -69.87
C VAL A 178 1.59 -9.97 -69.29
N ILE A 179 1.16 -8.79 -68.97
CA ILE A 179 -0.14 -8.54 -68.32
C ILE A 179 -1.27 -8.65 -69.36
N GLY A 180 -1.10 -8.01 -70.50
CA GLY A 180 -2.07 -7.97 -71.57
C GLY A 180 -3.33 -7.14 -71.27
N ASN A 181 -4.43 -7.39 -71.94
CA ASN A 181 -5.65 -6.63 -71.86
C ASN A 181 -6.76 -7.29 -71.02
N GLU A 182 -6.48 -8.51 -70.47
CA GLU A 182 -7.43 -9.23 -69.61
C GLU A 182 -7.43 -8.61 -68.20
N PRO A 183 -8.59 -8.69 -67.49
CA PRO A 183 -8.58 -8.27 -66.11
C PRO A 183 -7.53 -9.02 -65.32
N THR A 184 -6.63 -8.28 -64.70
CA THR A 184 -5.49 -8.90 -63.98
C THR A 184 -5.29 -8.26 -62.62
N LEU A 185 -5.20 -9.10 -61.58
CA LEU A 185 -4.81 -8.72 -60.23
C LEU A 185 -3.41 -9.21 -59.91
N ILE A 186 -2.53 -8.31 -59.52
CA ILE A 186 -1.19 -8.64 -59.08
C ILE A 186 -1.12 -8.35 -57.60
N LEU A 187 -0.78 -9.38 -56.80
CA LEU A 187 -0.62 -9.29 -55.35
C LEU A 187 0.87 -9.47 -54.99
N MET A 188 1.43 -8.49 -54.33
CA MET A 188 2.83 -8.55 -53.85
C MET A 188 2.87 -8.38 -52.34
N ASP A 189 3.27 -9.45 -51.65
CA ASP A 189 3.40 -9.47 -50.20
C ASP A 189 4.88 -9.43 -49.80
N GLU A 190 5.18 -8.77 -48.65
CA GLU A 190 6.49 -8.72 -48.01
C GLU A 190 7.64 -8.27 -48.94
N VAL A 191 7.37 -7.34 -49.86
CA VAL A 191 8.33 -6.89 -50.89
C VAL A 191 9.56 -6.21 -50.30
N ALA A 192 9.45 -5.54 -49.16
CA ALA A 192 10.56 -4.89 -48.49
C ALA A 192 11.57 -5.89 -47.94
N GLU A 193 11.10 -7.07 -47.51
CA GLU A 193 11.96 -8.15 -47.06
C GLU A 193 12.78 -8.73 -48.23
N PHE A 194 12.16 -8.94 -49.39
CA PHE A 194 12.87 -9.38 -50.59
C PHE A 194 13.95 -8.37 -50.97
N ALA A 195 13.59 -7.10 -51.04
CA ALA A 195 14.51 -6.02 -51.35
C ALA A 195 15.72 -5.96 -50.44
N ALA A 196 15.49 -6.14 -49.11
CA ALA A 196 16.58 -6.15 -48.11
C ALA A 196 17.58 -7.32 -48.27
N LYS A 197 17.12 -8.44 -48.84
CA LYS A 197 17.96 -9.63 -49.13
C LYS A 197 18.72 -9.56 -50.43
N CYS A 198 18.35 -8.65 -51.36
CA CYS A 198 19.01 -8.54 -52.65
C CYS A 198 20.45 -8.01 -52.56
N GLY A 199 21.38 -8.57 -53.39
CA GLY A 199 22.66 -7.95 -53.63
C GLY A 199 22.48 -6.61 -54.39
N GLN A 200 23.48 -5.70 -54.31
CA GLN A 200 23.37 -4.31 -54.74
C GLN A 200 22.90 -4.16 -56.20
N ASP A 201 23.42 -4.94 -57.13
CA ASP A 201 23.06 -4.85 -58.55
C ASP A 201 21.65 -5.32 -58.78
N TYR A 202 21.30 -6.45 -58.22
CA TYR A 202 19.94 -7.00 -58.31
C TYR A 202 18.91 -6.14 -57.58
N TYR A 203 19.28 -5.50 -56.45
CA TYR A 203 18.45 -4.51 -55.76
C TYR A 203 18.04 -3.37 -56.70
N THR A 204 18.98 -2.83 -57.45
CA THR A 204 18.71 -1.75 -58.42
C THR A 204 17.74 -2.21 -59.52
N GLN A 205 17.90 -3.42 -60.05
CA GLN A 205 17.01 -4.00 -61.05
C GLN A 205 15.60 -4.26 -60.46
N PHE A 206 15.53 -4.70 -59.22
CA PHE A 206 14.25 -4.89 -58.54
C PHE A 206 13.48 -3.57 -58.34
N LEU A 207 14.15 -2.50 -57.92
CA LEU A 207 13.54 -1.17 -57.84
C LEU A 207 13.06 -0.66 -59.23
N ALA A 208 13.88 -0.84 -60.26
CA ALA A 208 13.50 -0.50 -61.63
C ALA A 208 12.25 -1.28 -62.08
N PHE A 209 12.21 -2.59 -61.80
CA PHE A 209 11.02 -3.41 -62.05
C PHE A 209 9.77 -2.89 -61.30
N CYS A 210 9.90 -2.57 -60.01
CA CYS A 210 8.79 -2.04 -59.20
C CYS A 210 8.25 -0.73 -59.80
N GLN A 211 9.10 0.18 -60.25
CA GLN A 211 8.72 1.41 -60.93
C GLN A 211 8.03 1.13 -62.27
N GLU A 212 8.64 0.30 -63.15
CA GLU A 212 8.09 -0.06 -64.45
C GLU A 212 6.77 -0.79 -64.33
N LEU A 213 6.61 -1.66 -63.30
CA LEU A 213 5.36 -2.35 -63.01
C LEU A 213 4.25 -1.35 -62.65
N THR A 214 4.53 -0.39 -61.76
CA THR A 214 3.54 0.62 -61.35
C THR A 214 3.11 1.48 -62.53
N GLU A 215 4.02 1.89 -63.38
CA GLU A 215 3.73 2.65 -64.60
C GLU A 215 2.90 1.82 -65.63
N THR A 216 3.25 0.55 -65.76
CA THR A 216 2.52 -0.38 -66.64
C THR A 216 1.09 -0.59 -66.13
N VAL A 217 0.89 -0.88 -64.86
CA VAL A 217 -0.45 -1.10 -64.28
C VAL A 217 -1.29 0.17 -64.37
N ASN A 218 -0.68 1.35 -64.25
CA ASN A 218 -1.37 2.61 -64.38
C ASN A 218 -1.91 2.86 -65.81
N SER A 219 -1.18 2.42 -66.84
CA SER A 219 -1.62 2.54 -68.28
C SER A 219 -2.75 1.56 -68.62
N LEU A 220 -2.87 0.46 -67.91
CA LEU A 220 -3.84 -0.61 -68.23
C LEU A 220 -5.19 -0.36 -67.51
N LYS A 221 -6.33 -0.40 -68.22
CA LYS A 221 -7.63 -0.04 -67.64
C LYS A 221 -8.19 -1.04 -66.62
N ARG A 222 -7.87 -2.33 -66.74
CA ARG A 222 -8.43 -3.43 -65.94
C ARG A 222 -7.36 -4.21 -65.22
N CYS A 223 -6.32 -3.55 -64.82
CA CYS A 223 -5.25 -4.13 -64.06
C CYS A 223 -5.12 -3.42 -62.70
N CYS A 224 -4.89 -4.17 -61.66
CA CYS A 224 -4.67 -3.66 -60.32
C CYS A 224 -3.48 -4.34 -59.68
N LEU A 225 -2.60 -3.54 -59.07
CA LEU A 225 -1.48 -3.99 -58.25
C LEU A 225 -1.80 -3.67 -56.79
N VAL A 226 -1.74 -4.67 -55.93
CA VAL A 226 -1.84 -4.48 -54.47
C VAL A 226 -0.52 -4.94 -53.85
N VAL A 227 0.13 -4.04 -53.14
CA VAL A 227 1.41 -4.30 -52.50
C VAL A 227 1.33 -4.07 -51.01
N THR A 228 1.95 -4.92 -50.20
CA THR A 228 2.08 -4.70 -48.76
C THR A 228 3.46 -4.17 -48.39
N LEU A 229 3.47 -3.17 -47.53
CA LEU A 229 4.68 -2.62 -46.93
C LEU A 229 4.50 -2.52 -45.40
N PRO A 230 5.54 -2.79 -44.60
CA PRO A 230 5.48 -2.55 -43.19
C PRO A 230 5.50 -1.05 -42.87
N SER A 231 4.97 -0.65 -41.72
CA SER A 231 5.06 0.75 -41.23
C SER A 231 6.41 1.11 -40.64
N SER A 232 7.18 0.11 -40.19
CA SER A 232 8.57 0.26 -39.72
C SER A 232 9.42 -0.84 -40.30
N ALA A 233 10.70 -0.53 -40.61
CA ALA A 233 11.59 -1.48 -41.24
C ALA A 233 12.07 -2.53 -40.24
N PRO A 234 11.83 -3.81 -40.43
CA PRO A 234 12.62 -4.87 -39.86
C PRO A 234 13.93 -4.95 -40.61
N TYR A 235 15.00 -5.50 -40.01
CA TYR A 235 16.27 -5.81 -40.68
C TYR A 235 17.34 -4.68 -40.79
N GLY A 236 17.33 -3.72 -39.85
CA GLY A 236 18.37 -2.70 -39.74
C GLY A 236 18.50 -1.78 -40.95
N GLU A 237 19.65 -1.16 -41.12
CA GLU A 237 19.86 -0.11 -42.15
C GLU A 237 19.48 -0.52 -43.60
N ARG A 238 19.72 -1.79 -43.99
CA ARG A 238 19.32 -2.28 -45.32
C ARG A 238 17.83 -2.34 -45.47
N GLY A 239 17.10 -2.79 -44.47
CA GLY A 239 15.66 -2.81 -44.46
C GLY A 239 15.06 -1.42 -44.46
N GLU A 240 15.61 -0.48 -43.71
CA GLU A 240 15.18 0.92 -43.72
C GLU A 240 15.34 1.59 -45.09
N ARG A 241 16.48 1.33 -45.72
CA ARG A 241 16.76 1.82 -47.09
C ARG A 241 15.75 1.22 -48.08
N ALA A 242 15.58 -0.10 -48.04
CA ALA A 242 14.62 -0.78 -48.91
C ALA A 242 13.20 -0.27 -48.77
N LEU A 243 12.73 -0.12 -47.53
CA LEU A 243 11.40 0.42 -47.24
C LEU A 243 11.25 1.85 -47.77
N ARG A 244 12.23 2.72 -47.53
CA ARG A 244 12.22 4.12 -48.02
C ARG A 244 12.13 4.21 -49.53
N ASP A 245 12.98 3.43 -50.24
CA ASP A 245 13.03 3.45 -51.70
C ASP A 245 11.73 2.89 -52.29
N LEU A 246 11.17 1.82 -51.70
CA LEU A 246 9.87 1.26 -52.13
C LEU A 246 8.70 2.23 -51.85
N LEU A 247 8.72 2.90 -50.67
CA LEU A 247 7.73 3.95 -50.36
C LEU A 247 7.78 5.10 -51.36
N GLN A 248 8.95 5.47 -51.86
CA GLN A 248 9.10 6.49 -52.90
C GLN A 248 8.55 6.06 -54.26
N ILE A 249 8.65 4.76 -54.62
CA ILE A 249 8.11 4.22 -55.86
C ILE A 249 6.59 4.06 -55.78
N PHE A 250 6.11 3.36 -54.76
CA PHE A 250 4.69 3.09 -54.62
C PHE A 250 3.91 4.31 -54.09
N GLY A 251 4.56 5.27 -53.42
CA GLY A 251 3.98 6.46 -52.79
C GLY A 251 3.47 7.56 -53.75
N ARG A 252 3.82 7.52 -55.01
CA ARG A 252 3.49 8.60 -55.98
C ARG A 252 2.08 8.54 -56.56
N MET A 253 1.37 7.40 -56.49
CA MET A 253 0.13 7.18 -57.19
C MET A 253 -0.88 6.29 -56.46
N GLN A 254 -1.10 6.51 -55.14
CA GLN A 254 -1.70 5.46 -54.35
C GLN A 254 -2.85 5.91 -53.44
N ALA A 255 -3.66 4.93 -53.07
CA ALA A 255 -4.46 4.92 -51.86
C ALA A 255 -3.73 4.08 -50.82
N ILE A 256 -3.51 4.65 -49.63
CA ILE A 256 -2.99 3.94 -48.46
C ILE A 256 -4.20 3.45 -47.68
N TYR A 257 -4.25 2.15 -47.42
CA TYR A 257 -5.32 1.53 -46.65
C TYR A 257 -4.79 0.92 -45.37
N GLU A 258 -5.50 1.18 -44.29
CA GLU A 258 -5.35 0.49 -43.03
C GLU A 258 -6.50 -0.50 -42.88
N PRO A 259 -6.23 -1.81 -42.95
CA PRO A 259 -7.28 -2.81 -42.90
C PRO A 259 -8.10 -2.87 -41.62
N VAL A 260 -7.52 -2.46 -40.50
CA VAL A 260 -8.15 -2.54 -39.17
C VAL A 260 -8.06 -1.18 -38.50
N ARG A 261 -9.20 -0.63 -38.06
CA ARG A 261 -9.29 0.67 -37.38
C ARG A 261 -10.09 0.60 -36.08
N GLY A 262 -9.65 1.31 -35.07
CA GLY A 262 -10.41 1.53 -33.84
C GLY A 262 -10.95 0.26 -33.18
N MET A 263 -12.27 0.24 -32.97
CA MET A 263 -12.97 -0.85 -32.27
C MET A 263 -13.15 -2.14 -33.07
N GLU A 264 -12.84 -2.15 -34.40
CA GLU A 264 -12.97 -3.35 -35.24
C GLU A 264 -12.16 -4.55 -34.76
N ILE A 265 -11.10 -4.30 -33.95
CA ILE A 265 -10.28 -5.36 -33.38
C ILE A 265 -11.07 -6.30 -32.45
N TYR A 266 -12.06 -5.79 -31.73
CA TYR A 266 -12.91 -6.62 -30.87
C TYR A 266 -13.74 -7.62 -31.69
N GLU A 267 -14.30 -7.13 -32.81
CA GLU A 267 -15.08 -7.96 -33.73
C GLU A 267 -14.24 -9.04 -34.43
N ILE A 268 -13.02 -8.67 -34.84
CA ILE A 268 -12.05 -9.61 -35.43
C ILE A 268 -11.73 -10.72 -34.44
N ILE A 269 -11.41 -10.36 -33.19
CA ILE A 269 -11.06 -11.34 -32.13
C ILE A 269 -12.24 -12.27 -31.88
N ARG A 270 -13.45 -11.70 -31.69
CA ARG A 270 -14.66 -12.48 -31.48
C ARG A 270 -14.92 -13.45 -32.62
N LYS A 271 -14.90 -12.97 -33.87
CA LYS A 271 -15.19 -13.77 -35.07
C LYS A 271 -14.18 -14.90 -35.29
N ARG A 272 -12.95 -14.73 -34.85
CA ARG A 272 -11.85 -15.71 -34.99
C ARG A 272 -11.81 -16.76 -33.89
N LEU A 273 -12.32 -16.44 -32.69
CA LEU A 273 -12.20 -17.30 -31.53
C LEU A 273 -13.52 -17.99 -31.13
N PHE A 274 -14.69 -17.50 -31.63
CA PHE A 274 -15.97 -18.02 -31.19
C PHE A 274 -16.93 -18.25 -32.37
N GLU A 275 -17.76 -19.29 -32.20
CA GLU A 275 -18.97 -19.48 -32.97
C GLU A 275 -20.14 -18.82 -32.23
N MET A 276 -20.90 -17.98 -32.92
CA MET A 276 -22.00 -17.19 -32.34
C MET A 276 -23.33 -17.78 -32.80
N ASP A 277 -24.20 -18.14 -31.86
CA ASP A 277 -25.59 -18.51 -32.09
C ASP A 277 -26.44 -17.23 -32.33
N ASN A 278 -27.61 -17.37 -32.94
CA ASN A 278 -28.40 -16.19 -33.34
C ASN A 278 -28.91 -15.32 -32.19
N ASP A 279 -28.98 -15.83 -30.96
CA ASP A 279 -29.61 -15.15 -29.83
C ASP A 279 -28.60 -14.67 -28.76
N TRP A 280 -27.30 -14.73 -29.07
CA TRP A 280 -26.23 -14.38 -28.09
C TRP A 280 -26.30 -12.91 -27.63
N GLU A 281 -26.85 -12.02 -28.43
CA GLU A 281 -26.84 -10.58 -28.14
C GLU A 281 -27.68 -10.22 -26.92
N GLU A 282 -28.83 -10.88 -26.72
CA GLU A 282 -29.73 -10.59 -25.59
C GLU A 282 -29.02 -10.87 -24.24
N ASP A 283 -28.38 -12.00 -24.14
CA ASP A 283 -27.61 -12.34 -22.92
C ASP A 283 -26.38 -11.48 -22.77
N ALA A 284 -25.69 -11.12 -23.82
CA ALA A 284 -24.59 -10.17 -23.80
C ALA A 284 -25.01 -8.80 -23.29
N TYR A 285 -26.16 -8.27 -23.73
CA TYR A 285 -26.74 -7.02 -23.21
C TYR A 285 -27.02 -7.12 -21.70
N ARG A 286 -27.63 -8.20 -21.24
CA ARG A 286 -27.91 -8.39 -19.79
C ARG A 286 -26.63 -8.38 -18.95
N ILE A 287 -25.58 -9.09 -19.44
CA ILE A 287 -24.29 -9.15 -18.74
C ILE A 287 -23.65 -7.75 -18.69
N VAL A 288 -23.53 -7.09 -19.85
CA VAL A 288 -22.88 -5.78 -19.95
C VAL A 288 -23.61 -4.71 -19.13
N ASP A 289 -24.96 -4.71 -19.16
CA ASP A 289 -25.75 -3.74 -18.39
C ASP A 289 -25.58 -3.90 -16.87
N GLU A 290 -25.42 -5.14 -16.38
CA GLU A 290 -25.09 -5.38 -14.98
C GLU A 290 -23.72 -4.81 -14.59
N TYR A 291 -22.70 -5.02 -15.42
CA TYR A 291 -21.37 -4.45 -15.19
C TYR A 291 -21.39 -2.92 -15.19
N ILE A 292 -22.03 -2.29 -16.19
CA ILE A 292 -22.15 -0.83 -16.27
C ILE A 292 -22.96 -0.26 -15.10
N SER A 293 -24.06 -0.94 -14.71
CA SER A 293 -24.84 -0.57 -13.53
C SER A 293 -24.01 -0.58 -12.26
N ALA A 294 -23.24 -1.64 -12.06
CA ALA A 294 -22.32 -1.74 -10.93
C ALA A 294 -21.24 -0.65 -10.95
N TYR A 295 -20.64 -0.38 -12.12
CA TYR A 295 -19.63 0.68 -12.26
C TYR A 295 -20.18 2.06 -11.88
N ARG A 296 -21.47 2.33 -12.17
CA ARG A 296 -22.16 3.54 -11.74
C ARG A 296 -22.41 3.57 -10.24
N GLN A 297 -22.78 2.43 -9.63
CA GLN A 297 -23.06 2.33 -8.20
C GLN A 297 -21.85 2.62 -7.32
N TRP A 298 -20.68 2.10 -7.65
CA TRP A 298 -19.49 2.32 -6.86
C TRP A 298 -18.55 3.42 -7.39
N SER A 299 -19.12 4.30 -8.26
CA SER A 299 -18.43 5.49 -8.78
C SER A 299 -17.10 5.16 -9.44
N ALA A 300 -17.09 4.18 -10.35
CA ALA A 300 -15.95 3.89 -11.21
C ALA A 300 -15.54 5.14 -12.01
N PRO A 301 -14.37 5.18 -12.64
CA PRO A 301 -13.98 6.29 -13.51
C PRO A 301 -15.06 6.60 -14.57
N GLU A 302 -15.23 7.89 -14.90
CA GLU A 302 -16.29 8.34 -15.83
C GLU A 302 -16.28 7.60 -17.17
N TRP A 303 -15.08 7.30 -17.69
CA TRP A 303 -14.95 6.56 -18.93
C TRP A 303 -15.58 5.15 -18.87
N ALA A 304 -15.48 4.46 -17.72
CA ALA A 304 -16.03 3.12 -17.54
C ALA A 304 -17.56 3.11 -17.34
N GLN A 305 -18.17 4.27 -17.01
CA GLN A 305 -19.61 4.43 -16.83
C GLN A 305 -20.30 4.92 -18.11
N SER A 306 -19.53 5.27 -19.16
CA SER A 306 -20.00 5.90 -20.38
C SER A 306 -20.74 4.90 -21.29
N GLU A 307 -21.65 5.44 -22.13
CA GLU A 307 -22.32 4.63 -23.16
C GLU A 307 -21.33 4.14 -24.23
N GLU A 308 -20.28 4.90 -24.51
CA GLU A 308 -19.19 4.47 -25.38
C GLU A 308 -18.50 3.22 -24.84
N TYR A 309 -18.23 3.16 -23.52
CA TYR A 309 -17.61 1.99 -22.93
C TYR A 309 -18.55 0.79 -22.90
N ARG A 310 -19.85 1.04 -22.69
CA ARG A 310 -20.89 0.01 -22.81
C ARG A 310 -20.88 -0.62 -24.21
N GLU A 311 -20.84 0.19 -25.27
CA GLU A 311 -20.74 -0.29 -26.65
C GLU A 311 -19.45 -1.09 -26.89
N ARG A 312 -18.32 -0.62 -26.31
CA ARG A 312 -17.05 -1.37 -26.38
C ARG A 312 -17.16 -2.73 -25.71
N MET A 313 -17.82 -2.84 -24.55
CA MET A 313 -18.06 -4.11 -23.87
C MET A 313 -18.89 -5.08 -24.70
N LEU A 314 -19.93 -4.60 -25.36
CA LEU A 314 -20.76 -5.41 -26.26
C LEU A 314 -19.96 -5.91 -27.47
N ARG A 315 -19.15 -5.06 -28.07
CA ARG A 315 -18.29 -5.45 -29.21
C ARG A 315 -17.20 -6.43 -28.80
N ALA A 316 -16.64 -6.28 -27.62
CA ALA A 316 -15.59 -7.14 -27.10
C ALA A 316 -16.10 -8.48 -26.55
N PHE A 317 -17.41 -8.61 -26.27
CA PHE A 317 -18.00 -9.81 -25.69
C PHE A 317 -17.53 -11.09 -26.42
N PRO A 318 -17.13 -12.17 -25.72
CA PRO A 318 -17.20 -12.40 -24.27
C PRO A 318 -16.00 -11.87 -23.47
N PHE A 319 -15.07 -11.17 -24.10
CA PHE A 319 -13.98 -10.53 -23.39
C PHE A 319 -14.41 -9.20 -22.81
N HIS A 320 -13.82 -8.88 -21.66
CA HIS A 320 -13.84 -7.52 -21.18
C HIS A 320 -12.88 -6.65 -22.02
N PRO A 321 -13.26 -5.43 -22.49
CA PRO A 321 -12.44 -4.64 -23.39
C PRO A 321 -11.03 -4.39 -22.86
N LEU A 322 -10.90 -4.16 -21.57
CA LEU A 322 -9.61 -3.85 -20.91
C LEU A 322 -8.54 -4.92 -21.18
N LEU A 323 -8.91 -6.20 -21.27
CA LEU A 323 -7.96 -7.27 -21.60
C LEU A 323 -7.41 -7.10 -23.02
N ILE A 324 -8.29 -6.84 -23.97
CA ILE A 324 -7.91 -6.64 -25.38
C ILE A 324 -7.09 -5.35 -25.52
N ASP A 325 -7.52 -4.27 -24.85
CA ASP A 325 -6.83 -2.98 -24.89
C ASP A 325 -5.40 -3.09 -24.37
N TRP A 326 -5.19 -3.77 -23.24
CA TRP A 326 -3.84 -3.99 -22.72
C TRP A 326 -2.98 -4.83 -23.67
N LEU A 327 -3.57 -5.84 -24.31
CA LEU A 327 -2.85 -6.64 -25.31
C LEU A 327 -2.48 -5.82 -26.53
N MET A 328 -3.39 -4.98 -27.03
CA MET A 328 -3.16 -4.21 -28.26
C MET A 328 -2.28 -2.98 -28.03
N GLU A 329 -2.47 -2.28 -26.92
CA GLU A 329 -1.82 -1.00 -26.67
C GLU A 329 -0.50 -1.15 -25.91
N ARG A 330 -0.41 -2.14 -25.01
CA ARG A 330 0.80 -2.36 -24.19
C ARG A 330 1.67 -3.44 -24.82
N TRP A 331 1.17 -4.66 -24.89
CA TRP A 331 1.92 -5.80 -25.47
C TRP A 331 2.12 -5.65 -26.97
N GLY A 332 1.13 -5.12 -27.69
CA GLY A 332 1.21 -4.79 -29.11
C GLY A 332 2.27 -3.72 -29.47
N SER A 333 2.82 -3.02 -28.50
CA SER A 333 3.97 -2.13 -28.69
C SER A 333 5.30 -2.87 -28.87
N PHE A 334 5.40 -4.14 -28.41
CA PHE A 334 6.58 -4.97 -28.64
C PHE A 334 6.56 -5.49 -30.08
N PRO A 335 7.60 -5.25 -30.88
CA PRO A 335 7.65 -5.72 -32.29
C PRO A 335 7.49 -7.24 -32.41
N THR A 336 7.99 -7.99 -31.42
CA THR A 336 7.92 -9.45 -31.39
C THR A 336 6.51 -10.00 -31.10
N PHE A 337 5.60 -9.21 -30.52
CA PHE A 337 4.24 -9.63 -30.16
C PHE A 337 3.32 -9.79 -31.38
N GLN A 338 3.61 -9.08 -32.48
CA GLN A 338 2.85 -9.14 -33.74
C GLN A 338 1.37 -8.74 -33.63
N ARG A 339 1.04 -7.82 -32.70
CA ARG A 339 -0.30 -7.21 -32.51
C ARG A 339 -1.45 -8.24 -32.55
N THR A 340 -2.33 -8.13 -33.57
CA THR A 340 -3.56 -8.96 -33.71
C THR A 340 -3.25 -10.47 -33.66
N ARG A 341 -2.19 -10.92 -34.35
CA ARG A 341 -1.79 -12.34 -34.33
C ARG A 341 -1.37 -12.82 -32.95
N GLY A 342 -0.55 -12.03 -32.26
CA GLY A 342 -0.15 -12.34 -30.89
C GLY A 342 -1.31 -12.34 -29.92
N ALA A 343 -2.21 -11.34 -30.05
CA ALA A 343 -3.42 -11.25 -29.24
C ALA A 343 -4.34 -12.45 -29.45
N LEU A 344 -4.62 -12.84 -30.71
CA LEU A 344 -5.44 -14.02 -31.03
C LEU A 344 -4.88 -15.31 -30.41
N ARG A 345 -3.56 -15.51 -30.53
CA ARG A 345 -2.90 -16.70 -29.96
C ARG A 345 -2.98 -16.70 -28.43
N PHE A 346 -2.66 -15.60 -27.80
CA PHE A 346 -2.72 -15.45 -26.34
C PHE A 346 -4.14 -15.64 -25.81
N LEU A 347 -5.12 -14.97 -26.41
CA LEU A 347 -6.53 -15.08 -26.04
C LEU A 347 -7.08 -16.49 -26.32
N GLY A 348 -6.65 -17.14 -27.41
CA GLY A 348 -7.01 -18.53 -27.70
C GLY A 348 -6.58 -19.48 -26.57
N HIS A 349 -5.36 -19.34 -26.06
CA HIS A 349 -4.90 -20.13 -24.90
C HIS A 349 -5.71 -19.85 -23.63
N ILE A 350 -6.12 -18.60 -23.40
CA ILE A 350 -6.96 -18.23 -22.25
C ILE A 350 -8.35 -18.88 -22.39
N VAL A 351 -8.98 -18.78 -23.55
CA VAL A 351 -10.29 -19.40 -23.82
C VAL A 351 -10.21 -20.91 -23.61
N GLN A 352 -9.19 -21.56 -24.15
CA GLN A 352 -8.97 -22.98 -24.00
C GLN A 352 -8.80 -23.41 -22.53
N ASP A 353 -8.02 -22.65 -21.73
CA ASP A 353 -7.82 -22.96 -20.29
C ASP A 353 -9.11 -22.82 -19.50
N ILE A 354 -9.87 -21.71 -19.71
CA ILE A 354 -11.15 -21.48 -19.04
C ILE A 354 -12.17 -22.53 -19.45
N TRP A 355 -12.27 -22.83 -20.78
CA TRP A 355 -13.19 -23.84 -21.28
C TRP A 355 -12.94 -25.21 -20.65
N ARG A 356 -11.71 -25.70 -20.66
CA ARG A 356 -11.31 -26.99 -20.04
C ARG A 356 -11.59 -27.05 -18.55
N LYS A 357 -11.42 -25.91 -17.86
CA LYS A 357 -11.67 -25.81 -16.42
C LYS A 357 -13.15 -25.96 -16.06
N TYR A 358 -14.02 -25.38 -16.87
CA TYR A 358 -15.46 -25.29 -16.59
C TYR A 358 -16.34 -26.13 -17.54
N GLU A 359 -15.76 -26.97 -18.38
CA GLU A 359 -16.49 -27.78 -19.37
C GLU A 359 -17.63 -28.61 -18.77
N LYS A 360 -17.42 -29.15 -17.56
CA LYS A 360 -18.43 -29.93 -16.84
C LYS A 360 -19.47 -29.11 -16.11
N GLU A 361 -19.16 -27.86 -15.80
CA GLU A 361 -20.00 -26.94 -15.03
C GLU A 361 -19.91 -25.51 -15.64
N PRO A 362 -20.40 -25.33 -16.88
CA PRO A 362 -20.29 -24.07 -17.59
C PRO A 362 -20.85 -22.86 -16.81
N GLN A 363 -21.90 -23.11 -16.02
CA GLN A 363 -22.54 -22.12 -15.16
C GLN A 363 -21.63 -21.54 -14.04
N LYS A 364 -20.49 -22.16 -13.78
CA LYS A 364 -19.49 -21.63 -12.81
C LYS A 364 -18.42 -20.77 -13.45
N ALA A 365 -18.39 -20.71 -14.78
CA ALA A 365 -17.51 -19.81 -15.49
C ALA A 365 -17.96 -18.35 -15.27
N PRO A 366 -17.05 -17.38 -15.39
CA PRO A 366 -17.40 -15.96 -15.22
C PRO A 366 -18.33 -15.46 -16.35
N PRO A 367 -19.11 -14.40 -16.11
CA PRO A 367 -19.92 -13.80 -17.18
C PRO A 367 -19.09 -13.18 -18.32
N LEU A 368 -17.90 -12.64 -18.01
CA LEU A 368 -16.93 -12.07 -18.95
C LEU A 368 -15.52 -12.61 -18.69
N ILE A 369 -14.72 -12.71 -19.76
CA ILE A 369 -13.30 -13.04 -19.66
C ILE A 369 -12.52 -11.73 -19.41
N GLN A 370 -12.03 -11.55 -18.18
CA GLN A 370 -11.33 -10.36 -17.71
C GLN A 370 -9.81 -10.58 -17.56
N PRO A 371 -8.99 -9.53 -17.40
CA PRO A 371 -7.57 -9.67 -17.11
C PRO A 371 -7.28 -10.58 -15.92
N SER A 372 -8.12 -10.54 -14.89
CA SER A 372 -8.02 -11.37 -13.67
C SER A 372 -8.17 -12.87 -13.92
N HIS A 373 -8.76 -13.26 -15.03
CA HIS A 373 -8.99 -14.67 -15.39
C HIS A 373 -7.81 -15.32 -16.15
N VAL A 374 -6.78 -14.54 -16.48
CA VAL A 374 -5.58 -15.03 -17.16
C VAL A 374 -4.78 -15.92 -16.24
N ASN A 375 -4.59 -17.17 -16.60
CA ASN A 375 -3.91 -18.15 -15.76
C ASN A 375 -2.41 -18.23 -16.07
N LEU A 376 -1.62 -17.40 -15.41
CA LEU A 376 -0.15 -17.38 -15.58
C LEU A 376 0.57 -18.60 -14.97
N THR A 377 -0.16 -19.55 -14.36
CA THR A 377 0.42 -20.82 -13.94
C THR A 377 0.58 -21.79 -15.11
N LYS A 378 -0.13 -21.56 -16.22
CA LYS A 378 -0.04 -22.37 -17.43
C LYS A 378 1.18 -21.97 -18.26
N PRO A 379 2.07 -22.95 -18.56
CA PRO A 379 3.28 -22.70 -19.33
C PRO A 379 3.02 -22.08 -20.71
N GLU A 380 1.92 -22.48 -21.35
CA GLU A 380 1.52 -22.00 -22.66
C GLU A 380 1.16 -20.51 -22.61
N ILE A 381 0.41 -20.08 -21.59
CA ILE A 381 -0.02 -18.69 -21.40
C ILE A 381 1.16 -17.81 -20.98
N ALA A 382 1.86 -18.24 -19.90
CA ALA A 382 3.01 -17.49 -19.41
C ALA A 382 4.13 -17.45 -20.46
N GLY A 383 4.36 -18.56 -21.18
CA GLY A 383 5.38 -18.69 -22.20
C GLY A 383 5.19 -17.72 -23.37
N GLU A 384 3.94 -17.42 -23.74
CA GLU A 384 3.67 -16.41 -24.78
C GLU A 384 4.17 -15.04 -24.36
N LEU A 385 3.91 -14.61 -23.14
CA LEU A 385 4.35 -13.32 -22.63
C LEU A 385 5.87 -13.26 -22.43
N MET A 386 6.47 -14.36 -21.94
CA MET A 386 7.92 -14.42 -21.67
C MET A 386 8.80 -14.33 -22.93
N LYS A 387 8.23 -14.45 -24.12
CA LYS A 387 8.95 -14.21 -25.40
C LYS A 387 9.30 -12.74 -25.63
N HIS A 388 8.65 -11.82 -24.91
CA HIS A 388 8.67 -10.38 -25.17
C HIS A 388 9.32 -9.56 -24.07
N ILE A 389 9.54 -10.16 -22.89
CA ILE A 389 10.10 -9.50 -21.70
C ILE A 389 11.27 -10.30 -21.15
N ASP A 390 11.99 -9.70 -20.18
CA ASP A 390 13.12 -10.36 -19.53
C ASP A 390 12.69 -11.69 -18.87
N PRO A 391 13.37 -12.82 -19.16
CA PRO A 391 13.06 -14.12 -18.57
C PRO A 391 13.08 -14.16 -17.04
N GLY A 392 13.76 -13.21 -16.37
CA GLY A 392 13.77 -13.04 -14.92
C GLY A 392 12.38 -12.85 -14.32
N HIS A 393 11.41 -12.35 -15.09
CA HIS A 393 10.02 -12.20 -14.64
C HIS A 393 9.29 -13.53 -14.38
N ARG A 394 9.88 -14.68 -14.75
CA ARG A 394 9.38 -15.99 -14.28
C ARG A 394 9.46 -16.12 -12.75
N ALA A 395 10.47 -15.50 -12.14
CA ALA A 395 10.58 -15.46 -10.68
C ALA A 395 9.44 -14.65 -10.05
N VAL A 396 9.01 -13.56 -10.70
CA VAL A 396 7.85 -12.76 -10.28
C VAL A 396 6.57 -13.59 -10.35
N ILE A 397 6.32 -14.27 -11.48
CA ILE A 397 5.14 -15.13 -11.64
C ILE A 397 5.12 -16.20 -10.55
N HIS A 398 6.24 -16.89 -10.34
CA HIS A 398 6.32 -17.98 -9.36
C HIS A 398 6.13 -17.46 -7.94
N ALA A 399 6.93 -16.49 -7.51
CA ALA A 399 6.96 -16.05 -6.12
C ALA A 399 5.71 -15.27 -5.70
N ASP A 400 5.21 -14.39 -6.56
CA ASP A 400 4.15 -13.45 -6.21
C ASP A 400 2.76 -13.91 -6.69
N ILE A 401 2.65 -14.38 -7.95
CA ILE A 401 1.35 -14.72 -8.54
C ILE A 401 0.95 -16.17 -8.22
N GLN A 402 1.89 -17.12 -8.24
CA GLN A 402 1.58 -18.54 -8.00
C GLN A 402 1.60 -18.94 -6.52
N GLU A 403 2.42 -18.28 -5.69
CA GLU A 403 2.55 -18.65 -4.28
C GLU A 403 1.89 -17.68 -3.32
N ARG A 404 2.24 -16.36 -3.37
CA ARG A 404 1.80 -15.38 -2.36
C ARG A 404 0.38 -14.92 -2.54
N ALA A 405 -0.02 -14.54 -3.75
CA ALA A 405 -1.37 -14.07 -4.01
C ALA A 405 -2.45 -15.11 -3.66
N PRO A 406 -2.30 -16.42 -4.01
CA PRO A 406 -3.25 -17.44 -3.58
C PRO A 406 -3.33 -17.66 -2.06
N ARG A 407 -2.24 -17.40 -1.32
CA ARG A 407 -2.27 -17.47 0.16
C ARG A 407 -3.12 -16.34 0.73
N ILE A 408 -3.04 -15.15 0.13
CA ILE A 408 -3.92 -14.02 0.50
C ILE A 408 -5.38 -14.42 0.24
N ASP A 409 -5.69 -14.93 -0.97
CA ASP A 409 -7.05 -15.38 -1.32
C ASP A 409 -7.59 -16.40 -0.30
N SER A 410 -6.76 -17.36 0.12
CA SER A 410 -7.14 -18.37 1.11
C SER A 410 -7.48 -17.78 2.48
N GLY A 411 -6.94 -16.60 2.81
CA GLY A 411 -7.23 -15.85 4.04
C GLY A 411 -8.47 -14.96 3.98
N MET A 412 -9.10 -14.79 2.81
CA MET A 412 -10.20 -13.85 2.60
C MET A 412 -11.61 -14.43 2.88
N GLY A 413 -11.71 -15.58 3.57
CA GLY A 413 -12.99 -16.18 3.97
C GLY A 413 -13.91 -16.49 2.77
N ASP A 414 -15.14 -16.02 2.81
CA ASP A 414 -16.15 -16.25 1.76
C ASP A 414 -15.75 -15.65 0.40
N TRP A 415 -14.86 -14.67 0.39
CA TRP A 415 -14.37 -14.02 -0.84
C TRP A 415 -13.27 -14.83 -1.55
N SER A 416 -12.74 -15.88 -0.92
CA SER A 416 -11.67 -16.71 -1.48
C SER A 416 -12.03 -17.33 -2.84
N GLN A 417 -13.30 -17.62 -3.08
CA GLN A 417 -13.81 -18.16 -4.35
C GLN A 417 -13.58 -17.23 -5.55
N TYR A 418 -13.56 -15.92 -5.34
CA TYR A 418 -13.33 -14.91 -6.40
C TYR A 418 -11.87 -14.75 -6.76
N ARG A 419 -10.93 -15.29 -5.95
CA ARG A 419 -9.48 -15.22 -6.17
C ARG A 419 -9.01 -13.79 -6.48
N VAL A 420 -9.48 -12.83 -5.69
CA VAL A 420 -9.30 -11.39 -5.93
C VAL A 420 -7.83 -10.99 -5.94
N ALA A 421 -7.05 -11.48 -4.97
CA ALA A 421 -5.63 -11.17 -4.88
C ALA A 421 -4.83 -11.77 -6.06
N THR A 422 -5.10 -13.02 -6.44
CA THR A 422 -4.50 -13.64 -7.63
C THR A 422 -4.89 -12.88 -8.89
N GLY A 423 -6.17 -12.50 -9.01
CA GLY A 423 -6.68 -11.72 -10.15
C GLY A 423 -6.04 -10.35 -10.26
N LEU A 424 -5.87 -9.64 -9.14
CA LEU A 424 -5.16 -8.36 -9.09
C LEU A 424 -3.69 -8.51 -9.50
N ALA A 425 -2.96 -9.48 -8.92
CA ALA A 425 -1.57 -9.71 -9.24
C ALA A 425 -1.38 -10.05 -10.74
N THR A 426 -2.26 -10.88 -11.30
CA THR A 426 -2.27 -11.20 -12.73
C THR A 426 -2.53 -9.97 -13.58
N SER A 427 -3.54 -9.17 -13.22
CA SER A 427 -3.90 -7.93 -13.93
C SER A 427 -2.77 -6.91 -13.90
N ILE A 428 -2.13 -6.72 -12.75
CA ILE A 428 -0.95 -5.87 -12.60
C ILE A 428 0.18 -6.37 -13.49
N PHE A 429 0.42 -7.68 -13.53
CA PHE A 429 1.46 -8.25 -14.39
C PHE A 429 1.21 -7.94 -15.86
N LEU A 430 -0.01 -8.11 -16.34
CA LEU A 430 -0.37 -7.79 -17.71
C LEU A 430 -0.20 -6.30 -18.05
N ALA A 431 -0.45 -5.42 -17.07
CA ALA A 431 -0.31 -3.98 -17.23
C ALA A 431 1.14 -3.46 -17.07
N SER A 432 2.05 -4.28 -16.54
CA SER A 432 3.40 -3.86 -16.15
C SER A 432 4.37 -3.62 -17.30
N PHE A 433 4.03 -4.02 -18.53
CA PHE A 433 4.98 -4.03 -19.63
C PHE A 433 4.48 -3.26 -20.84
N THR A 434 5.33 -2.42 -21.40
CA THR A 434 5.11 -1.70 -22.65
C THR A 434 6.46 -1.30 -23.24
N ALA A 435 6.58 -1.30 -24.56
CA ALA A 435 7.72 -0.73 -25.29
C ALA A 435 7.41 0.70 -25.81
N ALA A 436 6.19 1.22 -25.60
CA ALA A 436 5.81 2.56 -26.00
C ALA A 436 6.41 3.59 -25.02
N GLU A 437 7.27 4.48 -25.51
CA GLU A 437 7.95 5.52 -24.70
C GLU A 437 6.97 6.51 -24.05
N GLU A 438 5.84 6.76 -24.68
CA GLU A 438 4.83 7.70 -24.21
C GLU A 438 3.92 7.15 -23.10
N ARG A 439 3.99 5.85 -22.82
CA ARG A 439 3.09 5.18 -21.88
C ARG A 439 3.85 4.62 -20.67
N GLN A 440 3.45 5.06 -19.49
CA GLN A 440 4.02 4.51 -18.26
C GLN A 440 3.54 3.07 -18.01
N PRO A 441 4.43 2.14 -17.64
CA PRO A 441 4.06 0.78 -17.29
C PRO A 441 3.33 0.74 -15.93
N GLY A 442 2.30 -0.11 -15.83
CA GLY A 442 1.49 -0.27 -14.63
C GLY A 442 0.01 0.06 -14.85
N ALA A 443 -0.80 -0.13 -13.83
CA ALA A 443 -2.23 0.19 -13.81
C ALA A 443 -2.61 0.92 -12.53
N THR A 444 -3.57 1.84 -12.62
CA THR A 444 -4.16 2.52 -11.48
C THR A 444 -5.06 1.57 -10.68
N LEU A 445 -5.29 1.87 -9.40
CA LEU A 445 -6.23 1.10 -8.59
C LEU A 445 -7.64 1.07 -9.21
N SER A 446 -8.03 2.15 -9.86
CA SER A 446 -9.32 2.24 -10.55
C SER A 446 -9.42 1.29 -11.74
N GLU A 447 -8.38 1.20 -12.57
CA GLU A 447 -8.32 0.21 -13.66
C GLU A 447 -8.28 -1.22 -13.12
N LEU A 448 -7.54 -1.47 -12.04
CA LEU A 448 -7.45 -2.78 -11.40
C LEU A 448 -8.78 -3.23 -10.80
N ARG A 449 -9.56 -2.33 -10.22
CA ARG A 449 -10.92 -2.63 -9.76
C ARG A 449 -11.80 -3.11 -10.90
N ILE A 450 -11.75 -2.44 -12.07
CA ILE A 450 -12.49 -2.83 -13.28
C ILE A 450 -11.98 -4.17 -13.82
N ALA A 451 -10.66 -4.40 -13.79
CA ALA A 451 -10.06 -5.63 -14.29
C ALA A 451 -10.43 -6.89 -13.50
N VAL A 452 -10.85 -6.74 -12.24
CA VAL A 452 -11.08 -7.85 -11.29
C VAL A 452 -12.53 -7.97 -10.86
N TRP A 453 -13.29 -6.87 -10.88
CA TRP A 453 -14.66 -6.86 -10.38
C TRP A 453 -15.56 -7.83 -11.14
N GLN A 454 -16.35 -8.59 -10.40
CA GLN A 454 -17.35 -9.53 -10.92
C GLN A 454 -18.66 -9.37 -10.14
N PRO A 455 -19.80 -9.74 -10.73
CA PRO A 455 -21.09 -9.73 -10.04
C PRO A 455 -21.03 -10.49 -8.71
N GLY A 456 -21.50 -9.86 -7.65
CA GLY A 456 -21.47 -10.38 -6.29
C GLY A 456 -20.19 -10.06 -5.50
N LEU A 457 -19.19 -9.43 -6.09
CA LEU A 457 -17.97 -9.00 -5.41
C LEU A 457 -18.08 -7.54 -4.95
N GLU A 458 -17.89 -7.30 -3.66
CA GLU A 458 -17.88 -5.93 -3.11
C GLU A 458 -16.59 -5.20 -3.48
N PRO A 459 -16.65 -3.96 -4.01
CA PRO A 459 -15.46 -3.20 -4.40
C PRO A 459 -14.48 -2.94 -3.24
N ALA A 460 -14.95 -2.90 -2.00
CA ALA A 460 -14.11 -2.74 -0.82
C ALA A 460 -13.13 -3.91 -0.63
N VAL A 461 -13.57 -5.13 -0.96
CA VAL A 461 -12.75 -6.36 -0.89
C VAL A 461 -11.56 -6.28 -1.85
N ILE A 462 -11.76 -5.68 -3.03
CA ILE A 462 -10.67 -5.50 -4.00
C ILE A 462 -9.61 -4.55 -3.44
N THR A 463 -10.04 -3.49 -2.75
CA THR A 463 -9.12 -2.53 -2.12
C THR A 463 -8.35 -3.17 -0.96
N GLU A 464 -9.03 -3.98 -0.16
CA GLU A 464 -8.39 -4.73 0.92
C GLU A 464 -7.36 -5.74 0.38
N ALA A 465 -7.73 -6.51 -0.64
CA ALA A 465 -6.81 -7.42 -1.32
C ALA A 465 -5.58 -6.69 -1.88
N MET A 466 -5.77 -5.50 -2.49
CA MET A 466 -4.66 -4.69 -2.99
C MET A 466 -3.72 -4.23 -1.87
N ASN A 467 -4.25 -3.81 -0.74
CA ASN A 467 -3.46 -3.43 0.43
C ASN A 467 -2.66 -4.62 0.99
N LEU A 468 -3.23 -5.83 0.96
CA LEU A 468 -2.53 -7.04 1.38
C LEU A 468 -1.41 -7.42 0.38
N LEU A 469 -1.67 -7.29 -0.92
CA LEU A 469 -0.66 -7.52 -1.96
C LEU A 469 0.53 -6.56 -1.80
N ASP A 470 0.27 -5.26 -1.60
CA ASP A 470 1.30 -4.23 -1.42
C ASP A 470 2.23 -4.50 -0.22
N ARG A 471 1.71 -5.21 0.79
CA ARG A 471 2.47 -5.59 1.99
C ARG A 471 3.14 -6.96 1.91
N THR A 472 2.81 -7.76 0.91
CA THR A 472 3.20 -9.19 0.88
C THR A 472 4.06 -9.54 -0.33
N LEU A 473 3.82 -8.91 -1.48
CA LEU A 473 4.51 -9.26 -2.72
C LEU A 473 5.93 -8.69 -2.76
N LEU A 474 6.84 -9.46 -3.36
CA LEU A 474 8.28 -9.17 -3.37
C LEU A 474 8.70 -8.21 -4.48
N TYR A 475 7.97 -8.21 -5.58
CA TYR A 475 8.33 -7.52 -6.82
C TYR A 475 7.28 -6.49 -7.24
N LEU A 476 6.26 -6.26 -6.40
CA LEU A 476 5.23 -5.25 -6.62
C LEU A 476 5.77 -3.88 -6.23
N HIS A 477 5.57 -2.90 -7.10
CA HIS A 477 5.90 -1.50 -6.89
C HIS A 477 4.69 -0.62 -7.16
N GLU A 478 4.57 0.47 -6.42
CA GLU A 478 3.68 1.56 -6.74
C GLU A 478 4.50 2.82 -6.99
N GLU A 479 4.30 3.44 -8.12
CA GLU A 479 4.96 4.67 -8.53
C GLU A 479 3.95 5.56 -9.27
N ASN A 480 3.75 6.79 -8.81
CA ASN A 480 2.77 7.72 -9.37
C ASN A 480 1.35 7.14 -9.48
N GLU A 481 0.88 6.46 -8.44
CA GLU A 481 -0.43 5.77 -8.38
C GLU A 481 -0.58 4.59 -9.36
N LEU A 482 0.50 4.18 -10.01
CA LEU A 482 0.54 3.03 -10.89
C LEU A 482 1.19 1.83 -10.19
N TYR A 483 0.47 0.73 -10.14
CA TYR A 483 0.97 -0.55 -9.65
C TYR A 483 1.61 -1.34 -10.79
N ARG A 484 2.84 -1.80 -10.59
CA ARG A 484 3.58 -2.58 -11.58
C ARG A 484 4.52 -3.60 -10.95
N PHE A 485 4.80 -4.66 -11.65
CA PHE A 485 5.88 -5.57 -11.32
C PHE A 485 7.21 -5.11 -11.93
N SER A 486 8.30 -5.32 -11.19
CA SER A 486 9.66 -5.03 -11.63
C SER A 486 10.61 -6.07 -11.05
N LEU A 487 11.74 -6.33 -11.73
CA LEU A 487 12.80 -7.19 -11.20
C LEU A 487 13.60 -6.54 -10.06
N GLN A 488 13.44 -5.25 -9.87
CA GLN A 488 14.02 -4.58 -8.70
C GLN A 488 13.31 -5.07 -7.42
N PRO A 489 14.04 -5.31 -6.34
CA PRO A 489 13.43 -5.73 -5.09
C PRO A 489 12.57 -4.60 -4.52
N SER A 490 11.33 -4.94 -4.11
CA SER A 490 10.45 -4.04 -3.35
C SER A 490 10.96 -3.85 -1.92
N LEU A 491 10.39 -2.89 -1.18
CA LEU A 491 10.68 -2.73 0.24
C LEU A 491 10.42 -4.03 1.03
N VAL A 492 9.38 -4.78 0.68
CA VAL A 492 9.04 -6.07 1.31
C VAL A 492 10.16 -7.08 1.11
N ARG A 493 10.69 -7.20 -0.10
CA ARG A 493 11.81 -8.09 -0.41
C ARG A 493 13.07 -7.69 0.36
N LEU A 494 13.39 -6.40 0.35
CA LEU A 494 14.54 -5.90 1.09
C LEU A 494 14.41 -6.17 2.59
N LYS A 495 13.23 -5.99 3.17
CA LYS A 495 12.98 -6.32 4.59
C LYS A 495 13.34 -7.78 4.88
N ILE A 496 12.85 -8.72 4.07
CA ILE A 496 13.13 -10.17 4.26
C ILE A 496 14.63 -10.43 4.17
N ASP A 497 15.28 -9.95 3.12
CA ASP A 497 16.71 -10.19 2.87
C ASP A 497 17.60 -9.57 3.98
N PHE A 498 17.24 -8.38 4.48
CA PHE A 498 17.99 -7.71 5.54
C PHE A 498 17.70 -8.32 6.91
N ILE A 499 16.47 -8.79 7.19
CA ILE A 499 16.14 -9.51 8.42
C ILE A 499 17.01 -10.77 8.55
N GLU A 500 17.17 -11.54 7.49
CA GLU A 500 18.01 -12.75 7.50
C GLU A 500 19.48 -12.46 7.81
N ARG A 501 19.96 -11.27 7.46
CA ARG A 501 21.37 -10.85 7.63
C ARG A 501 21.66 -10.15 8.96
N VAL A 502 20.68 -9.98 9.85
CA VAL A 502 20.93 -9.39 11.17
C VAL A 502 21.59 -10.43 12.07
N PRO A 503 22.82 -10.16 12.59
CA PRO A 503 23.51 -11.09 13.48
C PRO A 503 22.89 -11.11 14.87
N ASP A 504 22.90 -12.27 15.51
CA ASP A 504 22.32 -12.45 16.85
C ASP A 504 23.02 -11.61 17.94
N ASP A 505 24.32 -11.31 17.78
CA ASP A 505 25.04 -10.46 18.69
C ASP A 505 24.59 -8.99 18.66
N GLU A 506 24.14 -8.49 17.51
CA GLU A 506 23.55 -7.15 17.41
C GLU A 506 22.15 -7.09 18.03
N ILE A 507 21.36 -8.14 17.83
CA ILE A 507 20.04 -8.25 18.48
C ILE A 507 20.22 -8.18 20.00
N ARG A 508 21.18 -8.95 20.55
CA ARG A 508 21.50 -8.99 21.96
C ARG A 508 21.91 -7.61 22.50
N LYS A 509 22.86 -6.95 21.84
CA LYS A 509 23.32 -5.61 22.22
C LYS A 509 22.19 -4.57 22.20
N GLU A 510 21.30 -4.67 21.23
CA GLU A 510 20.16 -3.77 21.13
C GLU A 510 19.12 -4.03 22.21
N LEU A 511 18.84 -5.30 22.56
CA LEU A 511 17.97 -5.66 23.67
C LEU A 511 18.51 -5.13 25.00
N GLU A 512 19.84 -5.29 25.25
CA GLU A 512 20.47 -4.74 26.46
C GLU A 512 20.37 -3.21 26.51
N ARG A 513 20.62 -2.54 25.39
CA ARG A 513 20.50 -1.08 25.28
C ARG A 513 19.07 -0.62 25.61
N ARG A 514 18.08 -1.30 25.05
CA ARG A 514 16.66 -1.00 25.30
C ARG A 514 16.26 -1.28 26.72
N LEU A 515 16.71 -2.41 27.30
CA LEU A 515 16.43 -2.74 28.70
C LEU A 515 16.94 -1.65 29.63
N LYS A 516 18.16 -1.15 29.43
CA LYS A 516 18.68 0.00 30.17
C LYS A 516 17.80 1.23 30.06
N GLY A 517 17.18 1.47 28.89
CA GLY A 517 16.24 2.57 28.68
C GLY A 517 14.87 2.38 29.35
N LEU A 518 14.43 1.13 29.57
CA LEU A 518 13.18 0.79 30.25
C LEU A 518 13.31 0.85 31.77
N VAL A 519 14.51 0.63 32.28
CA VAL A 519 14.85 0.71 33.72
C VAL A 519 15.23 2.15 34.01
N LYS A 520 14.25 2.95 34.43
CA LYS A 520 14.49 4.35 34.85
C LYS A 520 14.84 4.41 36.32
N ASP A 521 15.69 5.36 36.67
CA ASP A 521 16.03 5.62 38.07
C ASP A 521 14.77 5.90 38.90
N SER A 522 14.80 5.45 40.14
CA SER A 522 13.73 5.64 41.11
C SER A 522 14.36 6.01 42.44
N ASP A 523 13.80 6.98 43.13
CA ASP A 523 14.28 7.38 44.47
C ASP A 523 14.07 6.28 45.52
N ASP A 524 13.07 5.43 45.33
CA ASP A 524 12.69 4.37 46.25
C ASP A 524 13.38 3.03 45.95
N TRP A 525 13.79 2.77 44.71
CA TRP A 525 14.34 1.49 44.25
C TRP A 525 15.77 1.64 43.74
N GLN A 526 16.67 0.83 44.27
CA GLN A 526 17.99 0.61 43.66
C GLN A 526 17.88 -0.50 42.63
N VAL A 527 17.97 -0.14 41.32
CA VAL A 527 17.75 -1.09 40.23
C VAL A 527 19.09 -1.56 39.66
N ARG A 528 19.21 -2.87 39.43
CA ARG A 528 20.40 -3.51 38.85
C ARG A 528 20.04 -4.52 37.79
N ILE A 529 20.75 -4.47 36.66
CA ILE A 529 20.63 -5.48 35.61
C ILE A 529 21.78 -6.47 35.81
N THR A 530 21.49 -7.59 36.43
CA THR A 530 22.50 -8.65 36.71
C THR A 530 21.80 -10.00 36.99
N ASP A 531 22.50 -11.09 36.77
CA ASP A 531 22.10 -12.45 37.17
C ASP A 531 23.06 -13.04 38.25
N LYS A 532 23.97 -12.20 38.79
CA LYS A 532 24.98 -12.60 39.74
C LYS A 532 24.59 -12.14 41.15
N ALA A 533 24.58 -13.05 42.11
CA ALA A 533 24.23 -12.78 43.50
C ALA A 533 25.21 -11.81 44.20
N GLU A 534 26.48 -11.85 43.80
CA GLU A 534 27.56 -10.97 44.37
C GLU A 534 27.36 -9.49 44.03
N ASP A 535 26.75 -9.18 42.90
CA ASP A 535 26.52 -7.81 42.43
C ASP A 535 25.37 -7.11 43.17
N VAL A 536 24.55 -7.85 43.91
CA VAL A 536 23.37 -7.33 44.60
C VAL A 536 23.70 -7.05 46.06
N PRO A 537 23.69 -5.78 46.52
CA PRO A 537 23.93 -5.42 47.92
C PRO A 537 22.95 -6.09 48.86
N ASP A 538 23.39 -6.36 50.08
CA ASP A 538 22.54 -6.83 51.17
C ASP A 538 22.31 -5.68 52.16
N THR A 539 21.38 -4.79 51.76
CA THR A 539 20.99 -3.59 52.50
C THR A 539 19.48 -3.53 52.69
N ARG A 540 19.04 -2.69 53.64
CA ARG A 540 17.62 -2.46 53.88
C ARG A 540 16.94 -1.72 52.75
N ASP A 541 17.71 -0.97 51.92
CA ASP A 541 17.16 -0.26 50.76
C ASP A 541 16.55 -1.23 49.79
N LEU A 542 15.43 -0.84 49.18
CA LEU A 542 14.75 -1.69 48.24
C LEU A 542 15.60 -1.96 46.99
N GLN A 543 15.81 -3.22 46.70
CA GLN A 543 16.59 -3.69 45.56
C GLN A 543 15.66 -4.31 44.53
N MET A 544 15.70 -3.81 43.30
CA MET A 544 15.07 -4.45 42.17
C MET A 544 16.16 -4.98 41.24
N VAL A 545 16.22 -6.30 41.11
CA VAL A 545 17.15 -6.97 40.20
C VAL A 545 16.39 -7.34 38.93
N VAL A 546 16.87 -6.89 37.80
CA VAL A 546 16.34 -7.24 36.47
C VAL A 546 17.34 -8.21 35.84
N LEU A 547 16.89 -9.41 35.52
CA LEU A 547 17.77 -10.39 34.85
C LEU A 547 18.12 -9.93 33.43
N PRO A 548 19.38 -10.11 32.96
CA PRO A 548 19.76 -9.84 31.58
C PRO A 548 18.90 -10.62 30.59
N PRO A 549 18.65 -10.08 29.37
CA PRO A 549 17.85 -10.75 28.36
C PRO A 549 18.41 -12.13 27.94
N GLU A 550 19.69 -12.35 28.18
CA GLU A 550 20.40 -13.59 27.83
C GLU A 550 20.17 -14.73 28.79
N THR A 551 19.71 -14.43 30.02
CA THR A 551 19.53 -15.45 31.04
C THR A 551 18.49 -16.46 30.61
N PRO A 552 18.82 -17.76 30.39
CA PRO A 552 17.87 -18.78 30.01
C PRO A 552 16.80 -18.93 31.07
N ILE A 553 15.55 -19.06 30.68
CA ILE A 553 14.43 -19.18 31.63
C ILE A 553 14.55 -20.41 32.53
N GLU A 554 15.11 -21.49 31.98
CA GLU A 554 15.39 -22.71 32.72
C GLU A 554 16.39 -22.50 33.86
N GLU A 555 17.36 -21.61 33.68
CA GLU A 555 18.36 -21.25 34.68
C GLU A 555 17.91 -20.08 35.58
N ALA A 556 16.91 -19.30 35.13
CA ALA A 556 16.46 -18.10 35.85
C ALA A 556 16.04 -18.42 37.28
N THR A 557 15.28 -19.48 37.49
CA THR A 557 14.80 -19.86 38.82
C THR A 557 15.97 -20.19 39.78
N GLN A 558 16.99 -20.93 39.32
CA GLN A 558 18.16 -21.25 40.13
C GLN A 558 18.99 -20.01 40.42
N LYS A 559 19.22 -19.16 39.44
CA LYS A 559 19.94 -17.89 39.61
C LYS A 559 19.19 -16.96 40.57
N VAL A 560 17.87 -16.86 40.43
CA VAL A 560 17.01 -16.07 41.31
C VAL A 560 17.07 -16.61 42.75
N GLN A 561 16.96 -17.92 42.93
CA GLN A 561 17.07 -18.52 44.24
C GLN A 561 18.41 -18.18 44.89
N LYS A 562 19.53 -18.29 44.18
CA LYS A 562 20.84 -17.92 44.64
C LYS A 562 20.92 -16.44 45.02
N ILE A 563 20.31 -15.52 44.26
CA ILE A 563 20.25 -14.10 44.55
C ILE A 563 19.50 -13.83 45.88
N PHE A 564 18.41 -14.57 46.16
CA PHE A 564 17.69 -14.42 47.42
C PHE A 564 18.39 -15.10 48.63
N GLU A 565 19.14 -16.16 48.40
CA GLU A 565 19.79 -16.91 49.48
C GLU A 565 21.10 -16.29 49.94
N THR A 566 21.90 -15.77 48.99
CA THR A 566 23.30 -15.38 49.29
C THR A 566 23.69 -14.05 48.66
N LYS A 567 24.67 -13.41 49.26
CA LYS A 567 25.53 -12.37 48.71
C LYS A 567 26.96 -12.90 48.63
N GLY A 568 27.37 -13.42 47.49
CA GLY A 568 28.63 -14.15 47.37
C GLY A 568 28.67 -15.39 48.25
N ALA A 569 29.61 -15.45 49.25
CA ALA A 569 29.72 -16.58 50.20
C ALA A 569 28.81 -16.45 51.45
N ASN A 570 28.22 -15.29 51.71
CA ASN A 570 27.46 -15.03 52.93
C ASN A 570 25.95 -15.18 52.68
N PRO A 571 25.19 -15.72 53.65
CA PRO A 571 23.73 -15.73 53.62
C PRO A 571 23.16 -14.31 53.58
N ARG A 572 22.13 -14.07 52.78
CA ARG A 572 21.46 -12.78 52.69
C ARG A 572 20.52 -12.53 53.85
N ILE A 573 20.62 -11.35 54.44
CA ILE A 573 19.83 -10.90 55.60
C ILE A 573 18.54 -10.22 55.15
N TYR A 574 18.61 -9.25 54.18
CA TYR A 574 17.47 -8.42 53.77
C TYR A 574 16.72 -9.02 52.58
N ARG A 575 16.17 -10.22 52.76
CA ARG A 575 15.47 -10.96 51.70
C ARG A 575 14.14 -10.33 51.29
N ASN A 576 13.48 -9.63 52.24
CA ASN A 576 12.20 -8.98 51.96
C ASN A 576 12.36 -7.61 51.27
N ALA A 577 13.55 -7.02 51.31
CA ALA A 577 13.84 -5.78 50.57
C ALA A 577 14.24 -6.01 49.11
N LEU A 578 14.11 -7.23 48.59
CA LEU A 578 14.57 -7.65 47.29
C LEU A 578 13.42 -8.16 46.42
N VAL A 579 13.41 -7.73 45.18
CA VAL A 579 12.50 -8.21 44.12
C VAL A 579 13.34 -8.52 42.90
N VAL A 580 13.09 -9.63 42.23
CA VAL A 580 13.77 -9.99 40.97
C VAL A 580 12.76 -10.07 39.85
N VAL A 581 13.11 -9.48 38.70
CA VAL A 581 12.27 -9.42 37.50
C VAL A 581 12.94 -10.16 36.36
N ALA A 582 12.19 -11.03 35.69
CA ALA A 582 12.69 -11.83 34.57
C ALA A 582 11.79 -11.74 33.37
N ALA A 583 12.38 -11.93 32.19
CA ALA A 583 11.63 -12.04 30.97
C ALA A 583 10.94 -13.41 30.86
N ASP A 584 9.72 -13.41 30.34
CA ASP A 584 9.02 -14.59 29.88
C ASP A 584 9.59 -15.06 28.52
N ARG A 585 9.59 -16.36 28.27
CA ARG A 585 10.19 -16.95 27.08
C ARG A 585 9.53 -16.43 25.79
N ASN A 586 8.21 -16.53 25.71
CA ASN A 586 7.47 -16.13 24.50
C ASN A 586 7.59 -14.61 24.24
N GLY A 587 7.54 -13.82 25.32
CA GLY A 587 7.73 -12.38 25.27
C GLY A 587 9.14 -12.01 24.79
N LYS A 588 10.17 -12.72 25.26
CA LYS A 588 11.55 -12.54 24.80
C LYS A 588 11.68 -12.83 23.30
N GLU A 589 11.17 -13.98 22.82
CA GLU A 589 11.19 -14.32 21.39
C GLU A 589 10.45 -13.28 20.54
N SER A 590 9.36 -12.71 21.05
CA SER A 590 8.64 -11.62 20.36
C SER A 590 9.47 -10.35 20.31
N ALA A 591 10.11 -9.96 21.42
CA ALA A 591 10.99 -8.80 21.48
C ALA A 591 12.21 -8.96 20.54
N GLU A 592 12.81 -10.16 20.47
CA GLU A 592 13.92 -10.46 19.56
C GLU A 592 13.50 -10.29 18.10
N ARG A 593 12.32 -10.78 17.71
CA ARG A 593 11.79 -10.60 16.35
C ARG A 593 11.59 -9.12 16.01
N GLN A 594 11.03 -8.33 16.91
CA GLN A 594 10.79 -6.90 16.70
C GLN A 594 12.10 -6.12 16.61
N VAL A 595 13.07 -6.44 17.47
CA VAL A 595 14.40 -5.83 17.43
C VAL A 595 15.12 -6.20 16.13
N LYS A 596 15.00 -7.44 15.66
CA LYS A 596 15.57 -7.91 14.42
C LYS A 596 15.01 -7.13 13.22
N GLU A 597 13.69 -6.92 13.20
CA GLU A 597 13.01 -6.11 12.19
C GLU A 597 13.49 -4.65 12.23
N PHE A 598 13.53 -4.04 13.41
CA PHE A 598 14.04 -2.67 13.59
C PHE A 598 15.47 -2.51 13.05
N LEU A 599 16.37 -3.44 13.40
CA LEU A 599 17.76 -3.40 12.94
C LEU A 599 17.87 -3.57 11.43
N ALA A 600 17.04 -4.43 10.84
CA ALA A 600 16.97 -4.60 9.39
C ALA A 600 16.53 -3.31 8.70
N LEU A 601 15.44 -2.68 9.16
CA LEU A 601 14.93 -1.42 8.61
C LEU A 601 15.95 -0.28 8.74
N LYS A 602 16.64 -0.21 9.86
CA LYS A 602 17.72 0.76 10.09
C LYS A 602 18.89 0.55 9.11
N ARG A 603 19.23 -0.70 8.81
CA ARG A 603 20.25 -1.03 7.83
C ARG A 603 19.83 -0.67 6.40
N ILE A 604 18.57 -0.96 6.01
CA ILE A 604 18.03 -0.56 4.72
C ILE A 604 18.09 0.97 4.58
N GLU A 605 17.69 1.72 5.60
CA GLU A 605 17.74 3.18 5.59
C GLU A 605 19.14 3.75 5.33
N SER A 606 20.19 3.06 5.79
CA SER A 606 21.59 3.44 5.60
C SER A 606 22.26 2.83 4.38
N SER A 607 21.57 1.97 3.63
CA SER A 607 22.11 1.26 2.47
C SER A 607 21.94 2.02 1.15
N GLU A 608 22.67 1.60 0.10
CA GLU A 608 22.51 2.13 -1.25
C GLU A 608 21.17 1.69 -1.89
N GLU A 609 20.60 0.58 -1.45
CA GLU A 609 19.32 0.07 -1.91
C GLU A 609 18.17 1.05 -1.63
N ARG A 610 18.26 1.84 -0.56
CA ARG A 610 17.30 2.91 -0.27
C ARG A 610 17.12 3.87 -1.43
N LYS A 611 18.18 4.22 -2.14
CA LYS A 611 18.14 5.16 -3.28
C LYS A 611 17.35 4.64 -4.47
N ARG A 612 17.15 3.31 -4.54
CA ARG A 612 16.39 2.63 -5.60
C ARG A 612 14.90 2.50 -5.27
N LEU A 613 14.52 2.75 -4.03
CA LEU A 613 13.13 2.72 -3.59
C LEU A 613 12.37 3.95 -4.10
N SER A 614 11.09 3.78 -4.41
CA SER A 614 10.17 4.88 -4.69
C SER A 614 10.10 5.88 -3.52
N GLN A 615 9.67 7.11 -3.76
CA GLN A 615 9.47 8.09 -2.68
C GLN A 615 8.48 7.57 -1.62
N ARG A 616 7.42 6.90 -2.05
CA ARG A 616 6.45 6.25 -1.15
C ARG A 616 7.11 5.19 -0.28
N ASP A 617 7.90 4.28 -0.88
CA ASP A 617 8.58 3.23 -0.13
C ASP A 617 9.63 3.79 0.83
N GLN A 618 10.31 4.89 0.47
CA GLN A 618 11.22 5.58 1.38
C GLN A 618 10.48 6.18 2.58
N GLN A 619 9.29 6.76 2.37
CA GLN A 619 8.46 7.25 3.45
C GLN A 619 7.96 6.09 4.32
N ARG A 620 7.47 5.02 3.71
CA ARG A 620 7.02 3.79 4.38
C ARG A 620 8.15 3.14 5.19
N LEU A 621 9.37 3.07 4.64
CA LEU A 621 10.55 2.59 5.37
C LEU A 621 10.77 3.35 6.67
N LYS A 622 10.64 4.69 6.64
CA LYS A 622 10.78 5.53 7.83
C LYS A 622 9.68 5.25 8.85
N GLU A 623 8.43 5.19 8.40
CA GLU A 623 7.27 4.89 9.27
C GLU A 623 7.38 3.48 9.89
N ASP A 624 7.69 2.47 9.08
CA ASP A 624 7.90 1.10 9.54
C ASP A 624 9.03 1.02 10.58
N LYS A 625 10.15 1.73 10.34
CA LYS A 625 11.28 1.78 11.28
C LYS A 625 10.88 2.43 12.60
N ASP A 626 10.18 3.57 12.57
CA ASP A 626 9.75 4.29 13.77
C ASP A 626 8.71 3.47 14.55
N ASN A 627 7.85 2.73 13.87
CA ASN A 627 6.91 1.80 14.49
C ASN A 627 7.65 0.61 15.11
N ALA A 628 8.56 -0.03 14.37
CA ALA A 628 9.36 -1.14 14.86
C ALA A 628 10.22 -0.74 16.06
N ASP A 629 10.73 0.50 16.12
CA ASP A 629 11.47 1.03 17.26
C ASP A 629 10.63 1.09 18.54
N LYS A 630 9.42 1.63 18.44
CA LYS A 630 8.46 1.73 19.55
C LYS A 630 8.00 0.35 20.00
N GLU A 631 7.63 -0.50 19.06
CA GLU A 631 7.12 -1.84 19.35
C GLU A 631 8.20 -2.76 19.92
N SER A 632 9.45 -2.66 19.47
CA SER A 632 10.58 -3.37 20.07
C SER A 632 10.75 -3.05 21.55
N SER A 633 10.60 -1.77 21.94
CA SER A 633 10.70 -1.37 23.35
C SER A 633 9.49 -1.82 24.15
N ARG A 634 8.31 -1.80 23.55
CA ARG A 634 7.06 -2.26 24.18
C ARG A 634 7.07 -3.77 24.41
N GLU A 635 7.43 -4.55 23.37
CA GLU A 635 7.52 -6.00 23.47
C GLU A 635 8.58 -6.43 24.49
N LEU A 636 9.71 -5.72 24.56
CA LEU A 636 10.70 -5.99 25.58
C LEU A 636 10.18 -5.69 26.99
N CYS A 637 9.51 -4.57 27.21
CA CYS A 637 8.89 -4.25 28.49
C CYS A 637 7.80 -5.26 28.88
N ASN A 638 7.04 -5.72 27.90
CA ASN A 638 6.01 -6.76 28.06
C ASN A 638 6.61 -8.12 28.40
N ALA A 639 7.77 -8.44 27.81
CA ALA A 639 8.49 -9.68 28.10
C ALA A 639 8.89 -9.79 29.58
N TYR A 640 9.29 -8.67 30.21
CA TYR A 640 9.70 -8.61 31.63
C TYR A 640 8.48 -8.56 32.56
N ARG A 641 7.71 -9.64 32.58
CA ARG A 641 6.47 -9.74 33.37
C ARG A 641 6.56 -10.70 34.55
N ILE A 642 7.62 -11.48 34.67
CA ILE A 642 7.75 -12.42 35.74
C ILE A 642 8.48 -11.75 36.93
N VAL A 643 7.82 -11.70 38.07
CA VAL A 643 8.35 -11.12 39.29
C VAL A 643 8.54 -12.22 40.31
N PHE A 644 9.72 -12.27 40.90
CA PHE A 644 10.04 -13.18 42.01
C PHE A 644 10.15 -12.40 43.30
N LYS A 645 9.53 -12.93 44.34
CA LYS A 645 9.57 -12.42 45.72
C LYS A 645 9.72 -13.55 46.71
N GLN A 646 10.50 -13.36 47.78
CA GLN A 646 10.56 -14.28 48.88
C GLN A 646 9.32 -14.09 49.75
N THR A 647 8.63 -15.17 50.08
CA THR A 647 7.52 -15.21 51.04
C THR A 647 7.86 -16.12 52.23
N ALA A 648 6.96 -16.24 53.20
CA ALA A 648 7.12 -17.16 54.31
C ALA A 648 7.18 -18.64 53.88
N GLU A 649 6.53 -18.99 52.78
CA GLU A 649 6.43 -20.35 52.24
C GLU A 649 7.58 -20.69 51.27
N GLY A 650 8.36 -19.74 50.85
CA GLY A 650 9.43 -19.91 49.88
C GLY A 650 9.52 -18.83 48.83
N LEU A 651 10.24 -19.13 47.74
CA LEU A 651 10.34 -18.24 46.60
C LEU A 651 9.06 -18.30 45.73
N GLU A 652 8.32 -17.22 45.67
CA GLU A 652 7.09 -17.10 44.86
C GLU A 652 7.39 -16.47 43.53
N ARG A 653 6.76 -17.04 42.47
CA ARG A 653 6.80 -16.54 41.12
C ARG A 653 5.44 -15.95 40.77
N LEU A 654 5.41 -14.65 40.47
CA LEU A 654 4.23 -13.88 40.13
C LEU A 654 4.31 -13.46 38.66
N ASP A 655 3.14 -13.38 37.97
CA ASP A 655 3.04 -12.93 36.59
C ASP A 655 2.22 -11.63 36.53
N MET A 656 2.83 -10.56 36.03
CA MET A 656 2.16 -9.26 35.87
C MET A 656 1.16 -9.21 34.73
N GLY A 657 1.14 -10.26 33.87
CA GLY A 657 0.36 -10.27 32.65
C GLY A 657 0.92 -9.36 31.55
N THR A 658 0.19 -9.26 30.46
CA THR A 658 0.53 -8.39 29.32
C THR A 658 0.23 -6.92 29.63
N MET A 659 0.99 -6.02 29.01
CA MET A 659 0.79 -4.57 29.17
C MET A 659 -0.55 -4.13 28.58
N SER A 660 -1.23 -3.24 29.29
CA SER A 660 -2.42 -2.57 28.81
C SER A 660 -2.08 -1.46 27.80
N ILE A 661 -3.06 -1.08 26.96
CA ILE A 661 -2.92 0.05 26.04
C ILE A 661 -2.76 1.34 26.87
N GLY A 662 -1.71 2.11 26.58
CA GLY A 662 -1.42 3.37 27.29
C GLY A 662 -0.57 3.22 28.57
N GLU A 663 -0.20 2.00 28.96
CA GLU A 663 0.70 1.76 30.09
C GLU A 663 2.10 2.31 29.80
N SER A 664 2.74 2.90 30.81
CA SER A 664 4.05 3.54 30.68
C SER A 664 5.16 2.53 30.38
N LEU A 665 6.07 2.86 29.48
CA LEU A 665 7.30 2.13 29.19
C LEU A 665 8.36 2.37 30.31
N ASN A 666 7.99 2.08 31.55
CA ASN A 666 8.88 2.13 32.72
C ASN A 666 8.69 0.84 33.52
N LEU A 667 9.67 -0.05 33.42
CA LEU A 667 9.61 -1.37 34.06
C LEU A 667 9.54 -1.26 35.57
N VAL A 668 10.28 -0.31 36.15
CA VAL A 668 10.32 -0.11 37.61
C VAL A 668 8.95 0.27 38.15
N LYS A 669 8.31 1.26 37.50
CA LYS A 669 6.97 1.68 37.88
C LYS A 669 5.94 0.56 37.70
N ARG A 670 6.02 -0.19 36.62
CA ARG A 670 5.12 -1.32 36.35
C ARG A 670 5.21 -2.39 37.43
N VAL A 671 6.42 -2.74 37.86
CA VAL A 671 6.63 -3.69 38.95
C VAL A 671 6.11 -3.14 40.28
N GLN A 672 6.37 -1.87 40.58
CA GLN A 672 5.88 -1.21 41.78
C GLN A 672 4.35 -1.19 41.84
N ASP A 673 3.70 -0.76 40.77
CA ASP A 673 2.23 -0.71 40.66
C ASP A 673 1.60 -2.11 40.78
N PHE A 674 2.26 -3.13 40.22
CA PHE A 674 1.82 -4.51 40.33
C PHE A 674 1.91 -5.03 41.75
N LEU A 675 3.07 -4.87 42.43
CA LEU A 675 3.27 -5.28 43.84
C LEU A 675 2.32 -4.56 44.75
N HIS A 676 2.02 -3.30 44.50
CA HIS A 676 1.04 -2.53 45.28
C HIS A 676 -0.37 -3.10 45.14
N ARG A 677 -0.81 -3.42 43.89
CA ARG A 677 -2.13 -4.05 43.63
C ARG A 677 -2.28 -5.45 44.25
N GLN A 678 -1.19 -6.14 44.45
CA GLN A 678 -1.18 -7.47 45.08
C GLN A 678 -1.01 -7.41 46.62
N ASP A 679 -1.09 -6.23 47.22
CA ASP A 679 -0.85 -6.00 48.67
C ASP A 679 0.52 -6.49 49.18
N LEU A 680 1.50 -6.63 48.27
CA LEU A 680 2.86 -7.04 48.60
C LEU A 680 3.78 -5.86 48.88
N LEU A 681 3.43 -4.67 48.41
CA LEU A 681 4.15 -3.42 48.61
C LEU A 681 3.19 -2.37 49.17
N MET A 682 3.49 -1.86 50.34
CA MET A 682 2.76 -0.76 50.95
C MET A 682 3.42 0.57 50.59
N THR A 683 2.60 1.43 49.91
CA THR A 683 3.07 2.73 49.44
C THR A 683 2.63 3.91 50.31
N GLU A 684 1.50 3.79 51.04
CA GLU A 684 0.92 4.87 51.81
C GLU A 684 0.86 4.54 53.31
N LYS A 685 0.36 3.37 53.68
CA LYS A 685 0.11 2.97 55.06
C LYS A 685 0.19 1.45 55.23
N VAL A 686 0.52 1.00 56.40
CA VAL A 686 0.39 -0.38 56.89
C VAL A 686 -0.50 -0.40 58.12
N ASN A 687 -1.12 -1.55 58.43
CA ASN A 687 -2.02 -1.67 59.59
C ASN A 687 -1.26 -1.43 60.92
N PRO A 688 -1.64 -0.45 61.73
CA PRO A 688 -0.99 -0.19 63.02
C PRO A 688 -0.97 -1.39 63.97
N ALA A 689 -1.96 -2.29 63.90
CA ALA A 689 -1.99 -3.51 64.71
C ALA A 689 -0.85 -4.45 64.37
N GLN A 690 -0.46 -4.56 63.08
CA GLN A 690 0.74 -5.36 62.68
C GLN A 690 2.03 -4.74 63.20
N VAL A 691 2.11 -3.40 63.30
CA VAL A 691 3.27 -2.73 63.89
C VAL A 691 3.34 -3.03 65.39
N LYS A 692 2.19 -3.08 66.10
CA LYS A 692 2.11 -3.49 67.50
C LYS A 692 2.60 -4.90 67.72
N GLU A 693 2.20 -5.84 66.89
CA GLU A 693 2.63 -7.26 67.00
C GLU A 693 4.15 -7.42 66.90
N LEU A 694 4.84 -6.53 66.17
CA LEU A 694 6.30 -6.57 66.03
C LEU A 694 7.05 -6.17 67.30
N ILE A 695 6.40 -5.62 68.34
CA ILE A 695 6.98 -5.42 69.63
C ILE A 695 7.16 -6.78 70.31
N GLY A 696 6.24 -7.73 70.06
CA GLY A 696 6.27 -9.05 70.72
C GLY A 696 6.05 -8.96 72.19
N ASP A 697 6.72 -9.83 72.92
CA ASP A 697 6.71 -9.85 74.41
C ASP A 697 7.55 -8.74 75.08
N ALA A 698 8.24 -7.94 74.28
CA ALA A 698 9.03 -6.82 74.78
C ALA A 698 8.08 -5.64 75.16
N LYS A 699 8.43 -4.92 76.23
CA LYS A 699 7.69 -3.72 76.62
C LYS A 699 7.99 -2.54 75.70
N GLU A 700 9.16 -2.54 75.11
CA GLU A 700 9.58 -1.48 74.13
C GLU A 700 10.46 -2.07 73.04
N LYS A 701 10.44 -1.42 71.82
CA LYS A 701 11.27 -1.77 70.70
C LYS A 701 11.59 -0.52 69.90
N ALA A 702 12.87 -0.38 69.48
CA ALA A 702 13.25 0.72 68.59
C ALA A 702 12.52 0.65 67.27
N LEU A 703 12.00 1.78 66.77
CA LEU A 703 11.31 1.82 65.45
C LEU A 703 12.29 1.54 64.31
N GLU A 704 13.56 1.85 64.43
CA GLU A 704 14.59 1.45 63.49
C GLU A 704 14.70 -0.08 63.37
N ASP A 705 14.61 -0.81 64.55
CA ASP A 705 14.61 -2.29 64.49
C ASP A 705 13.37 -2.83 63.76
N ILE A 706 12.21 -2.20 63.95
CA ILE A 706 10.98 -2.56 63.27
C ILE A 706 11.17 -2.28 61.77
N TRP A 707 11.75 -1.13 61.38
CA TRP A 707 12.08 -0.81 60.01
C TRP A 707 13.02 -1.83 59.36
N GLN A 708 14.03 -2.29 60.12
CA GLN A 708 14.95 -3.36 59.69
C GLN A 708 14.21 -4.71 59.52
N ASP A 709 13.28 -5.03 60.45
CA ASP A 709 12.49 -6.26 60.39
C ASP A 709 11.62 -6.36 59.11
N TYR A 710 11.03 -5.25 58.69
CA TYR A 710 10.30 -5.21 57.42
C TYR A 710 11.21 -5.49 56.22
N GLY A 711 12.50 -5.29 56.29
CA GLY A 711 13.44 -5.66 55.24
C GLY A 711 13.94 -7.10 55.33
N LYS A 712 13.95 -7.69 56.56
CA LYS A 712 14.52 -9.03 56.83
C LYS A 712 13.49 -10.14 56.69
N PHE A 713 12.28 -9.94 57.18
CA PHE A 713 11.26 -11.00 57.29
C PHE A 713 10.28 -11.06 56.13
N PRO A 714 10.35 -12.10 55.29
CA PRO A 714 9.45 -12.24 54.09
C PRO A 714 7.96 -12.39 54.42
N ARG A 715 7.61 -12.69 55.70
CA ARG A 715 6.21 -12.73 56.14
C ARG A 715 5.56 -11.35 56.22
N LEU A 716 6.36 -10.28 56.21
CA LEU A 716 5.89 -8.89 56.28
C LEU A 716 5.75 -8.31 54.85
N PRO A 717 4.83 -7.37 54.63
CA PRO A 717 4.79 -6.65 53.34
C PRO A 717 6.03 -5.79 53.16
N ILE A 718 6.40 -5.50 51.94
CA ILE A 718 7.47 -4.53 51.62
C ILE A 718 6.95 -3.14 51.96
N LEU A 719 7.71 -2.32 52.65
CA LEU A 719 7.42 -0.90 52.81
C LEU A 719 8.24 -0.08 51.81
N LEU A 720 7.59 0.77 51.05
CA LEU A 720 8.22 1.57 50.00
C LEU A 720 9.32 2.47 50.60
N ASN A 721 8.98 3.19 51.66
CA ASN A 721 9.93 4.07 52.36
C ASN A 721 9.55 4.22 53.87
N ARG A 722 10.37 4.96 54.61
CA ARG A 722 10.13 5.18 56.07
C ARG A 722 8.85 5.94 56.37
N GLY A 723 8.36 6.75 55.42
CA GLY A 723 7.10 7.50 55.54
C GLY A 723 5.90 6.60 55.77
N VAL A 724 5.87 5.41 55.10
CA VAL A 724 4.81 4.42 55.29
C VAL A 724 4.74 3.89 56.71
N LEU A 725 5.90 3.58 57.36
CA LEU A 725 5.97 3.17 58.72
C LEU A 725 5.60 4.33 59.67
N ALA A 726 6.10 5.54 59.40
CA ALA A 726 5.78 6.72 60.19
C ALA A 726 4.26 6.98 60.23
N GLU A 727 3.57 6.80 59.09
CA GLU A 727 2.12 7.00 59.02
C GLU A 727 1.34 5.93 59.81
N ALA A 728 1.75 4.68 59.71
CA ALA A 728 1.20 3.60 60.55
C ALA A 728 1.37 3.88 62.05
N VAL A 729 2.53 4.36 62.43
CA VAL A 729 2.84 4.70 63.81
C VAL A 729 2.00 5.92 64.26
N ARG A 730 1.84 6.96 63.46
CA ARG A 730 0.93 8.08 63.72
C ARG A 730 -0.49 7.60 63.97
N MET A 731 -0.98 6.73 63.08
CA MET A 731 -2.33 6.17 63.24
C MET A 731 -2.45 5.34 64.53
N GLY A 732 -1.47 4.49 64.84
CA GLY A 732 -1.47 3.65 66.02
C GLY A 732 -1.45 4.46 67.34
N VAL A 733 -0.65 5.51 67.40
CA VAL A 733 -0.61 6.44 68.56
C VAL A 733 -1.95 7.17 68.68
N ARG A 734 -2.51 7.67 67.55
CA ARG A 734 -3.83 8.35 67.56
C ARG A 734 -4.96 7.42 68.00
N GLN A 735 -4.91 6.15 67.60
CA GLN A 735 -5.87 5.11 67.98
C GLN A 735 -5.61 4.53 69.42
N LYS A 736 -4.59 5.00 70.06
CA LYS A 736 -4.17 4.51 71.40
C LYS A 736 -3.82 3.02 71.46
N LEU A 737 -3.35 2.48 70.34
CA LEU A 737 -2.90 1.07 70.31
C LEU A 737 -1.58 0.84 70.96
N PHE A 738 -0.71 1.83 70.97
CA PHE A 738 0.63 1.83 71.57
C PHE A 738 1.09 3.27 71.78
N ALA A 739 2.13 3.46 72.59
CA ALA A 739 2.78 4.76 72.73
C ALA A 739 4.11 4.82 71.98
N VAL A 740 4.58 6.01 71.65
CA VAL A 740 5.87 6.26 71.00
C VAL A 740 6.65 7.27 71.87
N ARG A 741 7.91 6.93 72.19
CA ARG A 741 8.87 7.81 72.82
C ARG A 741 9.84 8.35 71.75
N ILE A 742 9.83 9.66 71.59
CA ILE A 742 10.76 10.40 70.74
C ILE A 742 11.58 11.28 71.66
N ASP A 743 12.87 11.07 71.73
CA ASP A 743 13.74 11.62 72.68
C ASP A 743 13.24 11.30 74.11
N ASP A 744 12.96 12.28 74.97
CA ASP A 744 12.43 12.11 76.35
C ASP A 744 10.90 12.26 76.47
N ARG A 745 10.19 12.44 75.35
CA ARG A 745 8.74 12.64 75.31
C ARG A 745 7.97 11.41 74.81
N GLU A 746 6.97 11.00 75.58
CA GLU A 746 6.03 9.95 75.13
C GLU A 746 4.78 10.55 74.50
N TYR A 747 4.33 9.96 73.39
CA TYR A 747 3.13 10.32 72.66
C TYR A 747 2.14 9.17 72.73
N TYR A 748 0.91 9.44 73.23
CA TYR A 748 -0.19 8.49 73.34
C TYR A 748 -1.53 9.16 73.12
N GLY A 749 -2.19 8.92 72.03
CA GLY A 749 -3.42 9.63 71.60
C GLY A 749 -3.19 11.05 71.15
N GLU A 750 -1.95 11.48 70.97
CA GLU A 750 -1.52 12.79 70.53
C GLU A 750 -0.96 12.73 69.05
N GLU A 751 -0.78 13.89 68.46
CA GLU A 751 -0.15 13.97 67.13
C GLU A 751 1.37 13.88 67.23
N LEU A 752 1.97 13.03 66.40
CA LEU A 752 3.41 12.92 66.29
C LEU A 752 3.99 14.01 65.39
N PRO A 753 5.30 14.34 65.47
CA PRO A 753 5.94 15.29 64.60
C PRO A 753 5.74 14.97 63.10
N SER A 754 5.70 16.00 62.26
CA SER A 754 5.67 15.85 60.82
C SER A 754 6.94 15.20 60.28
N GLY A 755 6.88 14.62 59.06
CA GLY A 755 8.01 13.93 58.47
C GLY A 755 8.19 12.48 58.99
N SER A 756 9.30 11.83 58.68
CA SER A 756 9.58 10.43 59.05
C SER A 756 10.97 10.24 59.65
N ASP A 757 11.78 11.26 59.84
CA ASP A 757 13.16 11.16 60.32
C ASP A 757 13.24 10.68 61.77
N TRP A 758 12.25 11.00 62.60
CA TRP A 758 12.14 10.55 63.98
C TRP A 758 12.02 9.00 64.10
N VAL A 759 11.61 8.29 63.03
CA VAL A 759 11.58 6.81 63.02
C VAL A 759 12.96 6.21 63.29
N LYS A 760 14.03 6.91 62.95
CA LYS A 760 15.41 6.44 63.14
C LYS A 760 15.83 6.30 64.61
N TYR A 761 15.21 7.08 65.52
CA TYR A 761 15.60 7.14 66.92
C TYR A 761 14.45 7.00 67.88
N ALA A 762 13.23 6.90 67.44
CA ALA A 762 12.06 6.73 68.27
C ALA A 762 11.92 5.27 68.76
N VAL A 763 11.28 5.11 69.93
CA VAL A 763 11.00 3.81 70.52
C VAL A 763 9.49 3.61 70.65
N LEU A 764 9.01 2.47 70.15
CA LEU A 764 7.64 2.02 70.24
C LEU A 764 7.43 1.33 71.58
N LEU A 765 6.39 1.71 72.36
CA LEU A 765 6.05 1.19 73.62
C LEU A 765 4.73 0.44 73.60
N SER A 766 4.63 -0.76 74.16
CA SER A 766 3.39 -1.55 74.12
C SER A 766 2.27 -0.87 74.89
N GLU A 767 2.62 -0.14 75.96
CA GLU A 767 1.75 0.68 76.80
C GLU A 767 2.50 1.94 77.25
N PRO A 768 1.82 3.05 77.57
CA PRO A 768 2.46 4.25 78.10
C PRO A 768 3.06 3.97 79.49
N THR A 769 4.30 4.42 79.69
CA THR A 769 5.03 4.13 80.97
C THR A 769 4.63 5.02 82.11
N GLY A 770 3.73 5.99 81.88
CA GLY A 770 3.19 6.92 82.85
C GLY A 770 4.22 7.93 83.41
N LYS A 771 5.43 8.02 82.89
CA LYS A 771 6.44 9.01 83.19
C LYS A 771 6.27 10.21 82.23
N SER A 772 5.22 10.99 82.41
CA SER A 772 5.09 12.29 81.78
C SER A 772 4.94 13.35 82.87
N GLU A 773 5.97 13.89 83.39
CA GLU A 773 5.97 15.21 83.94
C GLU A 773 5.90 16.23 82.82
N VAL A 774 4.74 16.65 82.48
CA VAL A 774 4.50 17.80 81.60
C VAL A 774 4.64 19.04 82.45
N PRO A 775 5.61 19.97 82.24
CA PRO A 775 5.52 21.29 82.75
C PRO A 775 4.32 21.99 82.19
N GLN A 776 3.39 22.40 83.08
CA GLN A 776 2.17 23.16 82.71
C GLN A 776 2.50 24.61 82.31
N HIS A 777 3.26 24.84 81.32
CA HIS A 777 3.35 26.13 80.63
C HIS A 777 3.77 25.92 79.24
N ILE A 778 2.89 26.31 78.31
CA ILE A 778 2.91 26.52 76.91
C ILE A 778 2.01 25.50 76.19
N ARG A 779 0.76 25.87 76.12
CA ARG A 779 -0.08 25.43 74.99
C ARG A 779 0.29 26.26 73.75
N PRO A 780 0.87 25.76 72.74
CA PRO A 780 0.72 26.38 71.41
C PRO A 780 -0.58 25.88 70.83
N ILE A 781 -1.48 26.79 70.54
CA ILE A 781 -2.51 26.64 69.60
C ILE A 781 -1.79 26.55 68.21
N VAL A 782 -1.53 25.36 67.75
CA VAL A 782 -1.03 25.17 66.34
C VAL A 782 -2.23 25.07 65.45
N THR A 783 -2.79 26.19 65.10
CA THR A 783 -3.47 26.33 63.81
C THR A 783 -2.40 26.27 62.76
N THR A 784 -2.36 25.20 61.92
CA THR A 784 -1.48 25.10 60.81
C THR A 784 -1.98 26.05 59.71
N LEU A 785 -1.53 27.30 59.82
CA LEU A 785 -1.71 28.25 58.71
C LEU A 785 -0.64 27.94 57.67
N VAL A 786 -1.00 27.31 56.55
CA VAL A 786 -0.17 27.18 55.38
C VAL A 786 -0.71 28.20 54.36
N GLY A 787 -0.21 29.44 54.55
CA GLY A 787 -0.53 30.50 53.55
C GLY A 787 0.18 30.16 52.24
N THR A 788 -0.56 30.25 51.13
CA THR A 788 -0.01 30.14 49.77
C THR A 788 -0.28 31.40 48.97
N VAL A 789 0.72 31.84 48.20
CA VAL A 789 0.53 32.87 47.18
C VAL A 789 0.56 32.21 45.83
N GLY A 790 -0.52 32.30 45.05
CA GLY A 790 -0.64 31.79 43.69
C GLY A 790 -0.27 32.83 42.62
N VAL A 791 -0.05 32.39 41.41
CA VAL A 791 0.13 33.29 40.22
C VAL A 791 -1.11 34.10 40.00
N GLU A 792 -2.30 33.55 40.28
CA GLU A 792 -3.60 34.20 40.22
C GLU A 792 -3.69 35.40 41.18
N ASP A 793 -3.10 35.32 42.35
CA ASP A 793 -3.11 36.41 43.31
C ASP A 793 -2.35 37.66 42.80
N ILE A 794 -1.25 37.39 42.07
CA ILE A 794 -0.44 38.45 41.46
C ILE A 794 -1.20 39.06 40.27
N LEU A 795 -1.81 38.24 39.41
CA LEU A 795 -2.64 38.72 38.32
C LEU A 795 -3.85 39.53 38.82
N GLY A 796 -4.51 39.09 39.87
CA GLY A 796 -5.63 39.77 40.53
C GLY A 796 -5.17 41.13 41.12
N ALA A 797 -3.96 41.19 41.73
CA ALA A 797 -3.42 42.41 42.28
C ALA A 797 -3.01 43.45 41.24
N LEU A 798 -2.76 43.04 40.00
CA LEU A 798 -2.46 43.94 38.88
C LEU A 798 -3.69 44.70 38.37
N GLN A 799 -4.93 44.26 38.66
CA GLN A 799 -6.19 44.95 38.37
C GLN A 799 -6.32 45.49 36.93
N GLY A 800 -5.79 44.74 35.95
CA GLY A 800 -5.86 45.11 34.54
C GLY A 800 -4.85 46.17 34.08
N THR A 801 -3.91 46.59 34.93
CA THR A 801 -2.78 47.41 34.52
C THR A 801 -1.73 46.57 33.81
N SER A 802 -1.16 47.09 32.74
CA SER A 802 -0.10 46.42 32.00
C SER A 802 1.27 46.51 32.69
N GLU A 803 1.41 47.31 33.72
CA GLU A 803 2.64 47.55 34.46
C GLU A 803 2.33 48.02 35.89
N ALA A 804 3.02 47.43 36.89
CA ALA A 804 2.91 47.85 38.26
C ALA A 804 4.23 47.63 39.00
N ARG A 805 4.47 48.40 40.12
CA ARG A 805 5.61 48.17 40.99
C ARG A 805 5.43 46.91 41.83
N VAL A 806 6.47 46.10 41.91
CA VAL A 806 6.45 44.83 42.68
C VAL A 806 6.02 45.06 44.11
N LYS A 807 6.46 46.17 44.75
CA LYS A 807 6.11 46.52 46.11
C LYS A 807 4.61 46.79 46.28
N GLU A 808 3.96 47.43 45.36
CA GLU A 808 2.52 47.72 45.42
C GLU A 808 1.70 46.45 45.37
N ILE A 809 2.13 45.45 44.55
CA ILE A 809 1.51 44.15 44.45
C ILE A 809 1.74 43.36 45.75
N TYR A 810 2.98 43.38 46.24
CA TYR A 810 3.36 42.72 47.48
C TYR A 810 2.51 43.22 48.65
N ASP A 811 2.46 44.57 48.87
CA ASP A 811 1.72 45.19 49.96
C ASP A 811 0.23 44.93 49.89
N ARG A 812 -0.32 44.87 48.69
CA ARG A 812 -1.74 44.55 48.42
C ARG A 812 -2.08 43.09 48.78
N ILE A 813 -1.31 42.12 48.34
CA ILE A 813 -1.53 40.71 48.65
C ILE A 813 -1.27 40.44 50.11
N TRP A 814 -0.20 41.05 50.69
CA TRP A 814 0.10 40.97 52.10
C TRP A 814 -1.07 41.46 52.98
N SER A 815 -1.64 42.60 52.63
CA SER A 815 -2.78 43.13 53.39
C SER A 815 -4.01 42.23 53.34
N GLN A 816 -4.20 41.46 52.25
CA GLN A 816 -5.31 40.54 52.08
C GLN A 816 -5.09 39.19 52.74
N LYS A 817 -3.86 38.64 52.72
CA LYS A 817 -3.55 37.28 53.11
C LYS A 817 -2.69 37.18 54.39
N ARG A 818 -2.44 38.32 55.09
CA ARG A 818 -1.58 38.36 56.29
C ARG A 818 -1.99 37.35 57.36
N SER A 819 -3.29 37.07 57.50
CA SER A 819 -3.82 36.11 58.47
C SER A 819 -3.53 34.65 58.15
N GLU A 820 -3.13 34.37 56.92
CA GLU A 820 -2.83 33.03 56.37
C GLU A 820 -1.36 32.60 56.62
N PHE A 821 -0.47 33.56 56.95
CA PHE A 821 0.95 33.33 57.08
C PHE A 821 1.46 33.53 58.53
N ARG A 822 2.39 32.75 58.96
CA ARG A 822 3.02 32.82 60.30
C ARG A 822 3.92 34.04 60.48
N SER A 823 4.57 34.45 59.41
CA SER A 823 5.48 35.59 59.39
C SER A 823 5.52 36.26 58.02
N GLU A 824 5.94 37.49 57.97
CA GLU A 824 6.19 38.22 56.75
C GLU A 824 7.32 37.58 55.92
N ALA A 825 8.29 36.90 56.58
CA ALA A 825 9.34 36.19 55.89
C ALA A 825 8.81 34.98 55.10
N GLU A 826 7.86 34.23 55.68
CA GLU A 826 7.17 33.10 55.00
C GLU A 826 6.33 33.59 53.79
N PHE A 827 5.61 34.72 53.98
CA PHE A 827 4.89 35.35 52.88
C PHE A 827 5.83 35.81 51.77
N ARG A 828 6.98 36.43 52.12
CA ARG A 828 7.96 36.91 51.15
C ARG A 828 8.52 35.81 50.29
N GLU A 829 8.73 34.65 50.89
CA GLU A 829 9.18 33.45 50.14
C GLU A 829 8.10 32.89 49.21
N ALA A 830 6.86 32.75 49.70
CA ALA A 830 5.72 32.35 48.90
C ALA A 830 5.45 33.30 47.73
N PHE A 831 5.57 34.59 48.00
CA PHE A 831 5.43 35.65 46.99
C PHE A 831 6.54 35.62 45.93
N ARG A 832 7.79 35.39 46.34
CA ARG A 832 8.93 35.19 45.42
C ARG A 832 8.65 34.01 44.48
N ASN A 833 8.27 32.87 45.02
CA ASN A 833 7.98 31.65 44.24
C ASN A 833 6.82 31.83 43.26
N ALA A 834 5.83 32.68 43.60
CA ALA A 834 4.73 33.00 42.72
C ALA A 834 5.17 33.94 41.58
N ILE A 835 5.97 34.96 41.86
CA ILE A 835 6.54 35.92 40.88
C ILE A 835 7.44 35.18 39.87
N GLU A 836 8.32 34.30 40.37
CA GLU A 836 9.25 33.49 39.55
C GLU A 836 8.45 32.55 38.62
N ARG A 837 7.46 31.84 39.17
CA ARG A 837 6.59 30.96 38.37
C ARG A 837 5.86 31.68 37.24
N GLY A 838 5.29 32.85 37.46
CA GLY A 838 4.61 33.59 36.47
C GLY A 838 5.53 34.19 35.38
N ARG A 839 6.76 34.54 35.76
CA ARG A 839 7.82 34.92 34.82
C ARG A 839 8.19 33.71 33.92
N ASP A 840 8.43 32.55 34.51
CA ASP A 840 8.85 31.35 33.80
C ASP A 840 7.74 30.76 32.90
N GLN A 841 6.47 30.98 33.28
CA GLN A 841 5.30 30.75 32.45
C GLN A 841 5.08 31.78 31.33
N GLY A 842 5.93 32.81 31.27
CA GLY A 842 5.85 33.85 30.24
C GLY A 842 4.69 34.82 30.41
N LEU A 843 4.03 34.88 31.57
CA LEU A 843 2.90 35.78 31.84
C LEU A 843 3.30 37.23 32.00
N TRP A 844 4.46 37.46 32.55
CA TRP A 844 5.05 38.78 32.75
C TRP A 844 6.57 38.80 32.61
N GLU A 845 7.11 40.00 32.46
CA GLU A 845 8.53 40.28 32.53
C GLU A 845 8.80 41.13 33.77
N LEU A 846 9.82 40.75 34.54
CA LEU A 846 10.31 41.55 35.70
C LEU A 846 11.42 42.46 35.20
N ARG A 847 11.41 43.70 35.66
CA ARG A 847 12.46 44.67 35.38
C ARG A 847 12.93 45.43 36.62
N ILE A 848 14.19 45.76 36.68
CA ILE A 848 14.77 46.71 37.62
C ILE A 848 15.24 47.92 36.81
N GLY A 849 14.45 49.00 36.86
CA GLY A 849 14.62 50.13 35.95
C GLY A 849 14.34 49.71 34.49
N LYS A 850 15.33 49.87 33.61
CA LYS A 850 15.19 49.49 32.19
C LYS A 850 15.71 48.08 31.87
N THR A 851 16.29 47.35 32.87
CA THR A 851 16.97 46.07 32.64
C THR A 851 16.06 44.91 33.03
N PRO A 852 15.80 43.91 32.12
CA PRO A 852 15.05 42.71 32.45
C PRO A 852 15.82 41.86 33.47
N VAL A 853 15.10 41.27 34.42
CA VAL A 853 15.64 40.33 35.41
C VAL A 853 15.58 38.91 34.82
N VAL A 854 16.76 38.32 34.50
CA VAL A 854 16.90 37.01 33.87
C VAL A 854 17.73 36.12 34.83
N GLY A 855 17.33 34.87 35.05
CA GLY A 855 18.04 33.88 35.86
C GLY A 855 17.34 33.46 37.15
N GLU A 856 17.84 32.41 37.81
CA GLU A 856 17.35 31.90 39.11
C GLU A 856 17.93 32.71 40.29
N GLY A 857 17.16 32.85 41.38
CA GLY A 857 17.63 33.48 42.61
C GLY A 857 17.47 34.99 42.64
N ILE A 858 16.27 35.52 42.45
CA ILE A 858 15.94 36.94 42.49
C ILE A 858 16.13 37.48 43.90
N ASP A 859 16.96 38.55 44.05
CA ASP A 859 17.05 39.30 45.32
C ASP A 859 15.76 40.09 45.56
N MET A 860 14.93 39.59 46.45
CA MET A 860 13.62 40.17 46.75
C MET A 860 13.71 41.57 47.37
N SER A 861 14.78 41.92 48.03
CA SER A 861 14.97 43.29 48.61
C SER A 861 15.13 44.31 47.50
N THR A 862 15.94 44.06 46.52
CA THR A 862 16.12 44.88 45.32
C THR A 862 14.87 44.95 44.43
N LEU A 863 14.17 43.79 44.30
CA LEU A 863 12.94 43.71 43.51
C LEU A 863 11.79 44.50 44.16
N LEU A 864 11.66 44.48 45.47
CA LEU A 864 10.66 45.27 46.19
C LEU A 864 10.99 46.77 46.18
N ASP A 865 12.26 47.17 46.18
CA ASP A 865 12.66 48.57 46.13
C ASP A 865 12.48 49.20 44.76
N ARG A 866 12.89 48.54 43.70
CA ARG A 866 13.01 49.10 42.34
C ARG A 866 12.40 48.27 41.22
N GLY A 867 11.76 47.10 41.55
CA GLY A 867 11.24 46.19 40.57
C GLY A 867 9.86 46.55 40.02
N THR A 868 9.63 46.31 38.73
CA THR A 868 8.33 46.43 38.07
C THR A 868 7.97 45.12 37.36
N ILE A 869 6.69 44.79 37.37
CA ILE A 869 6.08 43.68 36.58
C ILE A 869 5.44 44.28 35.35
N HIS A 870 5.79 43.76 34.18
CA HIS A 870 5.20 44.10 32.90
C HIS A 870 4.48 42.89 32.31
N LEU A 871 3.15 42.96 32.16
CA LEU A 871 2.36 41.90 31.54
C LEU A 871 2.73 41.74 30.06
N LYS A 872 3.09 40.55 29.64
CA LYS A 872 3.16 40.23 28.19
C LYS A 872 1.73 40.08 27.73
N LYS A 873 1.29 40.82 26.69
CA LYS A 873 -0.07 40.75 26.15
C LYS A 873 -0.46 39.27 25.84
N ALA A 874 -1.26 38.71 26.72
CA ALA A 874 -2.01 37.46 26.47
C ALA A 874 -3.50 37.84 26.21
N PRO A 875 -4.24 37.06 25.43
CA PRO A 875 -5.63 37.37 25.14
C PRO A 875 -6.47 37.37 26.43
N VAL A 876 -7.40 38.29 26.49
CA VAL A 876 -8.29 38.57 27.60
C VAL A 876 -9.20 37.39 27.88
N VAL A 877 -9.11 36.81 29.07
CA VAL A 877 -10.08 35.84 29.60
C VAL A 877 -10.84 36.48 30.79
N PRO A 878 -12.19 36.45 30.83
CA PRO A 878 -12.95 36.93 31.95
C PRO A 878 -12.76 36.08 33.21
N PRO A 879 -12.89 36.64 34.43
CA PRO A 879 -12.61 35.90 35.66
C PRO A 879 -13.78 34.97 36.04
N GLY A 880 -13.44 33.73 36.37
CA GLY A 880 -14.27 32.95 37.27
C GLY A 880 -14.83 31.59 36.82
N VAL A 881 -14.08 30.79 36.02
CA VAL A 881 -14.33 29.33 35.92
C VAL A 881 -13.01 28.65 35.62
N PRO A 882 -12.66 27.53 36.23
CA PRO A 882 -11.52 26.73 35.78
C PRO A 882 -11.83 26.14 34.41
N GLN A 883 -11.28 26.74 33.38
CA GLN A 883 -11.44 26.22 32.03
C GLN A 883 -10.43 25.08 31.77
N PRO A 884 -10.86 23.94 31.17
CA PRO A 884 -9.95 22.93 30.69
C PRO A 884 -9.05 23.52 29.62
N LYS A 885 -7.80 23.10 29.60
CA LYS A 885 -6.85 23.50 28.53
C LYS A 885 -7.38 22.98 27.21
N VAL A 886 -7.98 23.83 26.41
CA VAL A 886 -8.43 23.52 25.05
C VAL A 886 -7.22 23.67 24.13
N ILE A 887 -6.77 22.59 23.55
CA ILE A 887 -5.79 22.60 22.46
C ILE A 887 -6.60 22.69 21.17
N SER A 888 -6.60 23.84 20.50
CA SER A 888 -7.19 23.99 19.17
C SER A 888 -6.24 23.43 18.13
N VAL A 889 -6.62 22.33 17.50
CA VAL A 889 -5.89 21.73 16.37
C VAL A 889 -6.68 21.94 15.10
N ARG A 890 -6.10 22.64 14.12
CA ARG A 890 -6.71 22.81 12.80
C ARG A 890 -6.28 21.65 11.92
N LEU A 891 -7.19 20.73 11.61
CA LEU A 891 -6.94 19.61 10.72
C LEU A 891 -7.56 19.88 9.34
N VAL A 892 -6.79 19.61 8.29
CA VAL A 892 -7.29 19.59 6.91
C VAL A 892 -7.39 18.13 6.51
N ILE A 893 -8.63 17.64 6.37
CA ILE A 893 -8.90 16.23 6.10
C ILE A 893 -9.48 16.13 4.69
N PRO A 894 -8.89 15.34 3.78
CA PRO A 894 -9.51 15.01 2.50
C PRO A 894 -10.89 14.36 2.72
N SER A 895 -11.87 14.72 1.89
CA SER A 895 -13.26 14.26 2.02
C SER A 895 -13.39 12.74 2.06
N GLU A 896 -12.56 12.02 1.32
CA GLU A 896 -12.48 10.56 1.29
C GLU A 896 -12.01 9.91 2.60
N LYS A 897 -11.32 10.65 3.48
CA LYS A 897 -10.82 10.16 4.78
C LYS A 897 -11.71 10.56 5.96
N PHE A 898 -12.82 11.25 5.69
CA PHE A 898 -13.71 11.76 6.75
C PHE A 898 -14.32 10.63 7.61
N GLY A 899 -14.72 9.51 7.00
CA GLY A 899 -15.25 8.36 7.73
C GLY A 899 -14.25 7.71 8.68
N THR A 900 -12.97 7.71 8.34
CA THR A 900 -11.87 7.22 9.20
C THR A 900 -11.62 8.20 10.34
N PHE A 901 -11.65 9.50 10.06
CA PHE A 901 -11.54 10.56 11.06
C PHE A 901 -12.66 10.48 12.11
N ALA A 902 -13.92 10.32 11.68
CA ALA A 902 -15.05 10.22 12.58
C ALA A 902 -14.93 9.02 13.54
N ARG A 903 -14.46 7.87 13.06
CA ARG A 903 -14.16 6.69 13.90
C ARG A 903 -13.04 6.94 14.89
N SER A 904 -11.96 7.63 14.48
CA SER A 904 -10.86 7.99 15.35
C SER A 904 -11.28 8.97 16.45
N MET A 905 -12.17 9.93 16.14
CA MET A 905 -12.73 10.86 17.12
C MET A 905 -13.61 10.16 18.16
N ALA A 906 -14.40 9.17 17.75
CA ALA A 906 -15.18 8.35 18.69
C ALA A 906 -14.28 7.59 19.66
N ASN A 907 -13.16 7.04 19.20
CA ASN A 907 -12.17 6.38 20.04
C ASN A 907 -11.47 7.36 21.02
N LEU A 908 -11.15 8.58 20.58
CA LEU A 908 -10.56 9.61 21.43
C LEU A 908 -11.54 10.08 22.52
N HIS A 909 -12.84 10.15 22.20
CA HIS A 909 -13.87 10.45 23.19
C HIS A 909 -13.98 9.35 24.25
N GLN A 910 -13.98 8.05 23.85
CA GLN A 910 -13.98 6.92 24.79
C GLN A 910 -12.78 6.93 25.72
N LEU A 911 -11.64 7.46 25.28
CA LEU A 911 -10.43 7.60 26.07
C LEU A 911 -10.39 8.90 26.91
N GLN A 912 -11.46 9.69 26.91
CA GLN A 912 -11.56 11.00 27.60
C GLN A 912 -10.45 11.99 27.18
N LEU A 913 -9.89 11.85 26.00
CA LEU A 913 -8.86 12.74 25.44
C LEU A 913 -9.44 13.94 24.69
N VAL A 914 -10.75 13.95 24.41
CA VAL A 914 -11.52 15.08 23.88
C VAL A 914 -12.68 15.35 24.80
N GLY A 915 -13.04 16.63 24.96
CA GLY A 915 -14.16 17.04 25.79
C GLY A 915 -15.54 16.68 25.17
N ASP A 916 -16.58 16.98 25.91
CA ASP A 916 -17.98 16.65 25.53
C ASP A 916 -18.48 17.36 24.26
N HIS A 917 -17.73 18.33 23.77
CA HIS A 917 -18.07 19.08 22.55
C HIS A 917 -16.87 19.17 21.64
N VAL A 918 -17.07 18.82 20.36
CA VAL A 918 -16.08 18.93 19.28
C VAL A 918 -16.67 19.83 18.19
N GLU A 919 -16.01 20.93 17.90
CA GLU A 919 -16.37 21.82 16.79
C GLU A 919 -15.62 21.40 15.53
N ILE A 920 -16.36 21.09 14.47
CA ILE A 920 -15.80 20.70 13.16
C ILE A 920 -16.21 21.76 12.14
N SER A 921 -15.23 22.44 11.55
CA SER A 921 -15.45 23.35 10.43
C SER A 921 -14.80 22.79 9.17
N PHE A 922 -15.52 22.83 8.04
CA PHE A 922 -14.97 22.44 6.74
C PHE A 922 -15.34 23.45 5.66
N LYS A 923 -14.45 23.57 4.66
CA LYS A 923 -14.71 24.39 3.49
C LYS A 923 -15.07 23.47 2.32
N THR A 924 -16.18 23.79 1.65
CA THR A 924 -16.57 23.13 0.41
C THR A 924 -16.13 23.98 -0.79
N PRO A 925 -15.87 23.38 -1.95
CA PRO A 925 -15.85 24.14 -3.19
C PRO A 925 -17.20 24.83 -3.43
N PRO A 926 -17.32 25.84 -4.32
CA PRO A 926 -18.60 26.45 -4.64
C PRO A 926 -19.64 25.41 -5.05
N LEU A 927 -20.68 25.26 -4.24
CA LEU A 927 -21.74 24.29 -4.45
C LEU A 927 -22.94 24.94 -5.17
N ARG A 928 -23.59 24.18 -6.08
CA ARG A 928 -24.90 24.56 -6.66
C ARG A 928 -26.00 24.45 -5.61
N ASP A 929 -27.10 25.17 -5.78
CA ASP A 929 -28.18 25.20 -4.78
C ASP A 929 -28.74 23.82 -4.41
N GLU A 930 -28.78 22.91 -5.36
CA GLU A 930 -29.23 21.53 -5.14
C GLU A 930 -28.21 20.74 -4.28
N GLN A 931 -26.95 20.90 -4.55
CA GLN A 931 -25.87 20.28 -3.77
C GLN A 931 -25.78 20.83 -2.34
N ARG A 932 -26.09 22.12 -2.15
CA ARG A 932 -26.20 22.75 -0.82
C ARG A 932 -27.35 22.13 -0.01
N ARG A 933 -28.53 21.90 -0.65
CA ARG A 933 -29.68 21.26 0.01
C ARG A 933 -29.35 19.82 0.38
N GLN A 934 -28.70 19.05 -0.51
CA GLN A 934 -28.29 17.68 -0.23
C GLN A 934 -27.28 17.61 0.91
N LEU A 935 -26.29 18.50 0.94
CA LEU A 935 -25.31 18.57 2.01
C LEU A 935 -25.98 18.95 3.35
N LYS A 936 -26.89 19.93 3.35
CA LYS A 936 -27.65 20.34 4.55
C LYS A 936 -28.46 19.19 5.10
N ASN A 937 -29.21 18.47 4.25
CA ASN A 937 -30.01 17.33 4.64
C ASN A 937 -29.17 16.17 5.19
N ALA A 938 -28.06 15.84 4.54
CA ALA A 938 -27.14 14.80 5.01
C ALA A 938 -26.48 15.16 6.35
N LEU A 939 -26.12 16.41 6.56
CA LEU A 939 -25.59 16.89 7.83
C LEU A 939 -26.66 16.86 8.92
N GLN A 940 -27.89 17.29 8.64
CA GLN A 940 -29.00 17.22 9.58
C GLN A 940 -29.34 15.79 9.98
N GLU A 941 -29.36 14.87 9.02
CA GLU A 941 -29.61 13.45 9.28
C GLU A 941 -28.51 12.82 10.14
N THR A 942 -27.25 13.11 9.82
CA THR A 942 -26.10 12.59 10.58
C THR A 942 -26.08 13.16 12.00
N ILE A 943 -26.33 14.45 12.17
CA ILE A 943 -26.29 15.12 13.47
C ILE A 943 -27.49 14.72 14.35
N SER A 944 -28.66 14.50 13.78
CA SER A 944 -29.81 13.96 14.52
C SER A 944 -29.53 12.54 15.05
N GLN A 945 -28.73 11.74 14.37
CA GLN A 945 -28.34 10.40 14.80
C GLN A 945 -27.31 10.41 15.96
N ILE A 946 -26.54 11.46 16.08
CA ILE A 946 -25.48 11.59 17.10
C ILE A 946 -25.81 12.57 18.23
N GLY A 947 -26.99 13.21 18.21
CA GLY A 947 -27.43 14.11 19.27
C GLY A 947 -26.74 15.47 19.31
N GLY A 948 -26.22 15.96 18.20
CA GLY A 948 -25.52 17.23 18.08
C GLY A 948 -26.42 18.38 17.60
N GLU A 949 -25.93 19.62 17.67
CA GLU A 949 -26.57 20.81 17.11
C GLU A 949 -25.77 21.40 15.95
N ILE A 950 -26.48 21.83 14.90
CA ILE A 950 -25.84 22.59 13.80
C ILE A 950 -25.89 24.08 14.17
N GLN A 951 -24.73 24.72 14.35
CA GLN A 951 -24.66 26.17 14.28
C GLN A 951 -24.65 26.56 12.79
N GLU A 952 -25.76 27.11 12.31
CA GLU A 952 -25.83 27.58 10.94
C GLU A 952 -24.79 28.71 10.72
N PRO A 953 -23.95 28.60 9.70
CA PRO A 953 -23.07 29.70 9.35
C PRO A 953 -23.91 30.89 8.94
N THR A 954 -23.58 32.08 9.45
CA THR A 954 -24.26 33.35 9.19
C THR A 954 -24.25 33.73 7.68
N GLU A 955 -23.49 33.06 6.87
CA GLU A 955 -23.45 33.24 5.42
C GLU A 955 -23.21 31.90 4.70
N TRP A 956 -24.23 31.34 4.09
CA TRP A 956 -24.15 30.34 3.05
C TRP A 956 -23.86 31.04 1.70
N LYS A 957 -22.71 31.68 1.56
CA LYS A 957 -22.28 32.26 0.29
C LYS A 957 -21.43 31.31 -0.52
#